data_ae9e39eafd0292d0c6c453af989ee508
#
_entry.id   ae9e39eafd0292d0c6c453af989ee508
#
_cell.length_a   1.000
_cell.length_b   1.000
_cell.length_c   1.000
_cell.angle_alpha   90.00
_cell.angle_beta   90.00
_cell.angle_gamma   90.00
#
_symmetry.space_group_name_H-M   'P 1'
#
loop_
_entity.id
_entity.type
_entity.pdbx_description
1 polymer ?
#
loop_
_entity_poly.entity_id
_entity_poly.type
_entity_poly.pdbx_seq_one_letter_code
_entity_poly.pdbx_strand_id
1 'polypeptide(L)'
;MKQRKFKELMRFLPTKFSIEKIKQYCVDLTYLADKGYLNTTYCKTDVMEKMIVVLCRRVKSNVMLIGDPGVGKTAIVENLAYKIARKEVPLALMNKKIISLDFPKLMSGARYRGDLEERLDMIITEIQKSNCLILFIDEIHNILNSQNSQTNNLDIANILKPFLARGDFQCIGATTKNEYLNFIANKDIAFARRFQNIYIEEPSKEEVFLLLKTIKTDYENYHFIKYPDNILELSINLCEKFILTKKMPDSVLETIDNAGSYVTNLMKNKNPHLVHRLISEVTILKDCLIQSLNQVDVDKAEYYSRKISQKEEILNRQLLSLQLDKKYVTISKNDLLISFIESTGFKFLKFINKQNILKLEVKIKNKLLFQEHVVKRVCTHFQEVFLLSYKKKGLGNLLFLGPSGVGKTFLAEILYEEFFEKEIKFIQINCAKYFDGNDNDTTMLLKSICSQPIGILHFYNLSPTNVFMINFINKFIFIDENSTEYTNNQSNILLKIFEINMGSKDLISSCGFGKDNSSLFQYFNMCNDFQWKDNDILFQKMLKFFKIDFLKNIDCFCVFNVLSPEIIEKIFMNLLKIKMEEIENKYGVKCLYDKKIIKVLQEGYTLYEKSGAKFIKKIIKEEIIGPFEELLIKNEKSNATKIFKIMFDSKLLKFNFVEIPKMDN
;
A
#
# COMPACT_ATOMS: atom_id res chain seq x y z
N MET A 1 -3.38 2.67 70.69
CA MET A 1 -3.15 3.49 69.49
C MET A 1 -2.47 2.76 68.32
N LYS A 2 -1.45 1.93 68.54
CA LYS A 2 -0.75 1.20 67.46
C LYS A 2 -1.63 0.18 66.69
N GLN A 3 -2.56 -0.49 67.34
CA GLN A 3 -3.46 -1.47 66.68
C GLN A 3 -4.54 -0.81 65.80
N ARG A 4 -4.99 0.41 66.09
CA ARG A 4 -5.90 1.15 65.21
C ARG A 4 -5.21 1.65 63.94
N LYS A 5 -3.97 2.15 64.04
CA LYS A 5 -3.16 2.54 62.88
C LYS A 5 -2.81 1.34 62.01
N PHE A 6 -2.56 0.17 62.59
CA PHE A 6 -2.29 -1.05 61.82
C PHE A 6 -3.54 -1.57 61.07
N LYS A 7 -4.74 -1.47 61.71
CA LYS A 7 -6.00 -1.78 61.04
C LYS A 7 -6.36 -0.78 59.92
N GLU A 8 -5.98 0.49 60.04
CA GLU A 8 -6.14 1.48 58.96
C GLU A 8 -5.14 1.25 57.85
N LEU A 9 -3.89 0.89 58.16
CA LEU A 9 -2.91 0.48 57.12
C LEU A 9 -3.30 -0.82 56.42
N MET A 10 -3.93 -1.78 57.12
CA MET A 10 -4.43 -3.03 56.52
C MET A 10 -5.66 -2.81 55.64
N ARG A 11 -6.36 -1.67 55.76
CA ARG A 11 -7.39 -1.26 54.78
C ARG A 11 -6.82 -0.86 53.39
N PHE A 12 -5.53 -0.57 53.34
CA PHE A 12 -4.81 -0.27 52.07
C PHE A 12 -4.07 -1.46 51.49
N LEU A 13 -4.10 -2.64 52.11
CA LEU A 13 -3.62 -3.86 51.49
C LEU A 13 -4.70 -4.36 50.51
N PRO A 14 -4.33 -4.65 49.26
CA PRO A 14 -5.30 -5.13 48.27
C PRO A 14 -5.89 -6.46 48.78
N THR A 15 -7.18 -6.45 49.05
CA THR A 15 -7.96 -7.68 49.24
C THR A 15 -7.73 -8.57 48.05
N LYS A 16 -7.61 -9.91 48.23
CA LYS A 16 -7.53 -10.90 47.17
C LYS A 16 -8.69 -10.68 46.22
N PHE A 17 -8.41 -10.01 45.09
CA PHE A 17 -9.43 -9.69 44.08
C PHE A 17 -9.90 -10.93 43.39
N SER A 18 -11.21 -11.07 43.25
CA SER A 18 -11.85 -12.02 42.39
C SER A 18 -11.84 -11.49 40.94
N ILE A 19 -10.63 -11.28 40.35
CA ILE A 19 -10.42 -11.02 38.90
C ILE A 19 -11.04 -12.16 38.10
N GLU A 20 -11.29 -13.31 38.70
CA GLU A 20 -11.85 -14.50 38.04
C GLU A 20 -13.18 -14.24 37.35
N LYS A 21 -14.04 -13.37 37.90
CA LYS A 21 -15.35 -13.06 37.32
C LYS A 21 -15.26 -12.25 36.02
N ILE A 22 -14.26 -11.40 35.89
CA ILE A 22 -14.08 -10.53 34.71
C ILE A 22 -13.08 -11.09 33.71
N LYS A 23 -12.30 -12.11 34.07
CA LYS A 23 -11.29 -12.76 33.17
C LYS A 23 -11.88 -13.29 31.87
N GLN A 24 -13.16 -13.66 31.86
CA GLN A 24 -13.81 -14.12 30.64
C GLN A 24 -14.05 -13.01 29.61
N TYR A 25 -14.09 -11.73 30.03
CA TYR A 25 -14.35 -10.58 29.17
C TYR A 25 -13.18 -9.60 29.09
N CYS A 26 -12.18 -9.74 29.95
CA CYS A 26 -11.06 -8.84 30.06
C CYS A 26 -9.73 -9.59 30.13
N VAL A 27 -8.69 -8.97 29.53
CA VAL A 27 -7.30 -9.45 29.57
C VAL A 27 -6.47 -8.55 30.49
N ASP A 28 -5.78 -9.12 31.48
CA ASP A 28 -4.89 -8.37 32.38
C ASP A 28 -3.53 -8.15 31.68
N LEU A 29 -3.33 -6.96 31.09
CA LEU A 29 -2.09 -6.59 30.40
C LEU A 29 -0.92 -6.48 31.37
N THR A 30 -1.14 -6.05 32.63
CA THR A 30 -0.07 -5.94 33.63
C THR A 30 0.45 -7.31 34.05
N TYR A 31 -0.45 -8.30 34.14
CA TYR A 31 -0.06 -9.69 34.40
C TYR A 31 0.74 -10.29 33.21
N LEU A 32 0.31 -10.02 31.98
CA LEU A 32 1.04 -10.47 30.78
C LEU A 32 2.44 -9.84 30.72
N ALA A 33 2.56 -8.56 31.08
CA ALA A 33 3.83 -7.86 31.17
C ALA A 33 4.76 -8.47 32.25
N ASP A 34 4.21 -8.78 33.43
CA ASP A 34 4.96 -9.39 34.53
C ASP A 34 5.51 -10.78 34.16
N LYS A 35 4.75 -11.54 33.36
CA LYS A 35 5.16 -12.85 32.86
C LYS A 35 6.05 -12.80 31.61
N GLY A 36 6.35 -11.62 31.09
CA GLY A 36 7.19 -11.45 29.89
C GLY A 36 6.52 -11.85 28.57
N TYR A 37 5.18 -11.91 28.54
CA TYR A 37 4.42 -12.18 27.31
C TYR A 37 4.20 -10.93 26.45
N LEU A 38 4.47 -9.74 26.98
CA LEU A 38 4.42 -8.49 26.22
C LEU A 38 5.84 -8.08 25.83
N ASN A 39 6.03 -7.80 24.56
CA ASN A 39 7.31 -7.30 24.07
C ASN A 39 7.51 -5.85 24.50
N THR A 40 8.70 -5.52 24.96
CA THR A 40 9.08 -4.14 25.27
C THR A 40 9.28 -3.38 23.97
N THR A 41 8.27 -2.63 23.57
CA THR A 41 8.37 -1.79 22.38
C THR A 41 8.91 -0.41 22.75
N TYR A 42 9.77 0.16 21.90
CA TYR A 42 10.12 1.56 21.99
C TYR A 42 8.84 2.40 21.89
N CYS A 43 8.63 3.28 22.83
CA CYS A 43 7.47 4.16 22.87
C CYS A 43 7.93 5.62 22.93
N LYS A 44 7.22 6.51 22.25
CA LYS A 44 7.42 7.96 22.39
C LYS A 44 7.32 8.37 23.85
N THR A 45 8.43 8.78 24.43
CA THR A 45 8.50 9.19 25.84
C THR A 45 7.50 10.29 26.15
N ASP A 46 7.35 11.27 25.27
CA ASP A 46 6.45 12.41 25.43
C ASP A 46 4.97 12.01 25.54
N VAL A 47 4.54 11.05 24.72
CA VAL A 47 3.15 10.54 24.73
C VAL A 47 2.90 9.75 26.02
N MET A 48 3.87 8.92 26.41
CA MET A 48 3.82 8.14 27.64
C MET A 48 3.75 9.05 28.88
N GLU A 49 4.59 10.08 28.96
CA GLU A 49 4.59 11.04 30.05
C GLU A 49 3.27 11.81 30.14
N LYS A 50 2.75 12.30 29.00
CA LYS A 50 1.43 12.95 28.96
C LYS A 50 0.33 12.02 29.47
N MET A 51 0.34 10.74 29.07
CA MET A 51 -0.64 9.75 29.53
C MET A 51 -0.54 9.52 31.05
N ILE A 52 0.67 9.34 31.56
CA ILE A 52 0.93 9.17 33.01
C ILE A 52 0.44 10.40 33.77
N VAL A 53 0.76 11.62 33.34
CA VAL A 53 0.31 12.86 33.98
C VAL A 53 -1.21 12.95 34.04
N VAL A 54 -1.92 12.59 32.94
CA VAL A 54 -3.38 12.61 32.93
C VAL A 54 -3.96 11.57 33.88
N LEU A 55 -3.43 10.35 33.87
CA LEU A 55 -3.89 9.28 34.76
C LEU A 55 -3.63 9.59 36.26
N CYS A 56 -2.65 10.41 36.57
CA CYS A 56 -2.38 10.86 37.97
C CYS A 56 -3.28 12.01 38.44
N ARG A 57 -4.14 12.59 37.58
CA ARG A 57 -5.04 13.68 37.93
C ARG A 57 -6.15 13.21 38.89
N ARG A 58 -6.58 14.10 39.76
CA ARG A 58 -7.74 13.86 40.62
C ARG A 58 -9.07 13.92 39.88
N VAL A 59 -9.17 14.78 38.86
CA VAL A 59 -10.35 15.00 38.04
C VAL A 59 -9.97 14.87 36.58
N LYS A 60 -10.82 14.26 35.75
CA LYS A 60 -10.55 13.97 34.34
C LYS A 60 -9.29 13.12 34.16
N SER A 61 -9.25 12.00 34.83
CA SER A 61 -8.16 11.02 34.76
C SER A 61 -8.34 9.99 33.66
N ASN A 62 -9.22 10.25 32.66
CA ASN A 62 -9.42 9.38 31.52
C ASN A 62 -8.66 9.91 30.31
N VAL A 63 -8.07 9.01 29.55
CA VAL A 63 -7.24 9.30 28.37
C VAL A 63 -7.93 8.79 27.11
N MET A 64 -7.96 9.61 26.06
CA MET A 64 -8.32 9.20 24.71
C MET A 64 -7.10 9.28 23.81
N LEU A 65 -6.60 8.12 23.37
CA LEU A 65 -5.52 8.01 22.41
C LEU A 65 -6.09 8.10 20.98
N ILE A 66 -5.71 9.15 20.26
CA ILE A 66 -6.22 9.43 18.91
C ILE A 66 -5.06 9.40 17.95
N GLY A 67 -5.12 8.54 16.94
CA GLY A 67 -4.06 8.43 15.92
C GLY A 67 -4.46 7.50 14.81
N ASP A 68 -3.75 7.58 13.68
CA ASP A 68 -4.02 6.74 12.52
C ASP A 68 -3.87 5.23 12.83
N PRO A 69 -4.46 4.33 12.03
CA PRO A 69 -4.22 2.90 12.17
C PRO A 69 -2.72 2.59 12.03
N GLY A 70 -2.19 1.67 12.86
CA GLY A 70 -0.79 1.24 12.75
C GLY A 70 0.26 2.15 13.39
N VAL A 71 -0.11 3.28 14.04
CA VAL A 71 0.86 4.16 14.73
C VAL A 71 1.29 3.67 16.11
N GLY A 72 0.77 2.54 16.59
CA GLY A 72 1.17 1.92 17.86
C GLY A 72 0.36 2.33 19.08
N LYS A 73 -0.93 2.73 18.94
CA LYS A 73 -1.81 3.09 20.07
C LYS A 73 -1.87 2.02 21.16
N THR A 74 -2.12 0.78 20.78
CA THR A 74 -2.20 -0.38 21.68
C THR A 74 -0.86 -0.66 22.34
N ALA A 75 0.25 -0.57 21.57
CA ALA A 75 1.61 -0.76 22.08
C ALA A 75 2.01 0.24 23.15
N ILE A 76 1.51 1.48 23.10
CA ILE A 76 1.73 2.49 24.15
C ILE A 76 1.08 2.04 25.47
N VAL A 77 -0.12 1.48 25.41
CA VAL A 77 -0.82 0.99 26.62
C VAL A 77 -0.15 -0.26 27.18
N GLU A 78 0.31 -1.17 26.34
CA GLU A 78 1.09 -2.34 26.71
C GLU A 78 2.42 -1.94 27.38
N ASN A 79 3.08 -0.91 26.86
CA ASN A 79 4.30 -0.38 27.46
C ASN A 79 4.03 0.30 28.82
N LEU A 80 2.88 0.98 28.99
CA LEU A 80 2.47 1.47 30.30
C LEU A 80 2.26 0.31 31.29
N ALA A 81 1.60 -0.77 30.85
CA ALA A 81 1.41 -1.97 31.67
C ALA A 81 2.75 -2.59 32.09
N TYR A 82 3.73 -2.63 31.19
CA TYR A 82 5.09 -3.08 31.47
C TYR A 82 5.81 -2.19 32.50
N LYS A 83 5.72 -0.86 32.37
CA LYS A 83 6.29 0.07 33.35
C LYS A 83 5.63 -0.05 34.72
N ILE A 84 4.32 -0.27 34.79
CA ILE A 84 3.60 -0.51 36.03
C ILE A 84 4.08 -1.81 36.67
N ALA A 85 4.22 -2.90 35.90
CA ALA A 85 4.71 -4.18 36.42
C ALA A 85 6.12 -4.05 37.05
N ARG A 86 6.98 -3.24 36.42
CA ARG A 86 8.33 -2.94 36.93
C ARG A 86 8.41 -1.86 37.99
N LYS A 87 7.27 -1.24 38.33
CA LYS A 87 7.20 -0.12 39.27
C LYS A 87 7.97 1.14 38.79
N GLU A 88 8.13 1.31 37.51
CA GLU A 88 8.80 2.45 36.86
C GLU A 88 7.79 3.59 36.56
N VAL A 89 6.83 3.79 37.46
CA VAL A 89 5.75 4.79 37.36
C VAL A 89 5.60 5.54 38.68
N PRO A 90 4.96 6.73 38.68
CA PRO A 90 4.67 7.46 39.91
C PRO A 90 3.88 6.63 40.90
N LEU A 91 4.02 6.95 42.20
CA LEU A 91 3.37 6.24 43.32
C LEU A 91 1.85 6.04 43.14
N ALA A 92 1.17 6.99 42.49
CA ALA A 92 -0.26 6.91 42.21
C ALA A 92 -0.65 5.75 41.27
N LEU A 93 0.28 5.28 40.44
CA LEU A 93 0.07 4.20 39.45
C LEU A 93 0.76 2.90 39.84
N MET A 94 1.65 2.88 40.83
CA MET A 94 2.48 1.72 41.21
C MET A 94 1.68 0.44 41.50
N ASN A 95 0.48 0.60 42.10
CA ASN A 95 -0.37 -0.53 42.48
C ASN A 95 -1.56 -0.70 41.54
N LYS A 96 -1.56 -0.01 40.41
CA LYS A 96 -2.62 -0.14 39.39
C LYS A 96 -2.36 -1.34 38.49
N LYS A 97 -3.42 -1.86 37.87
CA LYS A 97 -3.39 -2.88 36.83
C LYS A 97 -4.21 -2.42 35.65
N ILE A 98 -3.72 -2.68 34.45
CA ILE A 98 -4.44 -2.36 33.22
C ILE A 98 -5.13 -3.62 32.74
N ILE A 99 -6.46 -3.52 32.56
CA ILE A 99 -7.29 -4.58 32.00
C ILE A 99 -7.84 -4.13 30.66
N SER A 100 -7.61 -4.90 29.61
CA SER A 100 -8.14 -4.66 28.26
C SER A 100 -9.50 -5.33 28.10
N LEU A 101 -10.51 -4.58 27.70
CA LEU A 101 -11.85 -5.11 27.40
C LEU A 101 -11.86 -5.82 26.04
N ASP A 102 -12.26 -7.09 26.07
CA ASP A 102 -12.45 -7.88 24.85
C ASP A 102 -13.93 -7.72 24.38
N PHE A 103 -14.15 -6.74 23.50
CA PHE A 103 -15.49 -6.41 23.02
C PHE A 103 -16.18 -7.58 22.28
N PRO A 104 -15.53 -8.34 21.40
CA PRO A 104 -16.09 -9.55 20.79
C PRO A 104 -16.57 -10.58 21.83
N LYS A 105 -15.79 -10.84 22.89
CA LYS A 105 -16.21 -11.77 23.96
C LYS A 105 -17.37 -11.23 24.76
N LEU A 106 -17.42 -9.92 24.99
CA LEU A 106 -18.53 -9.28 25.68
C LEU A 106 -19.84 -9.47 24.91
N MET A 107 -19.81 -9.34 23.60
CA MET A 107 -20.97 -9.50 22.71
C MET A 107 -21.36 -10.98 22.49
N SER A 108 -20.42 -11.89 22.58
CA SER A 108 -20.63 -13.31 22.31
C SER A 108 -21.65 -13.92 23.26
N GLY A 109 -22.71 -14.55 22.71
CA GLY A 109 -23.77 -15.20 23.49
C GLY A 109 -24.76 -14.26 24.19
N ALA A 110 -24.64 -12.94 24.04
CA ALA A 110 -25.64 -12.00 24.50
C ALA A 110 -26.82 -11.97 23.48
N ARG A 111 -27.97 -12.49 23.89
CA ARG A 111 -29.17 -12.53 23.03
C ARG A 111 -30.05 -11.28 23.21
N TYR A 112 -30.00 -10.68 24.37
CA TYR A 112 -30.83 -9.54 24.74
C TYR A 112 -29.94 -8.38 25.23
N ARG A 113 -30.47 -7.16 25.12
CA ARG A 113 -29.83 -5.94 25.60
C ARG A 113 -29.44 -6.04 27.10
N GLY A 114 -30.31 -6.60 27.92
CA GLY A 114 -30.09 -6.78 29.36
C GLY A 114 -28.86 -7.62 29.68
N ASP A 115 -28.55 -8.63 28.87
CA ASP A 115 -27.38 -9.49 29.09
C ASP A 115 -26.07 -8.71 29.02
N LEU A 116 -25.98 -7.76 28.07
CA LEU A 116 -24.80 -6.90 27.93
C LEU A 116 -24.69 -5.85 29.01
N GLU A 117 -25.83 -5.24 29.38
CA GLU A 117 -25.91 -4.28 30.45
C GLU A 117 -25.44 -4.93 31.77
N GLU A 118 -25.92 -6.13 32.07
CA GLU A 118 -25.54 -6.88 33.26
C GLU A 118 -24.04 -7.24 33.28
N ARG A 119 -23.48 -7.67 32.13
CA ARG A 119 -22.05 -7.97 32.02
C ARG A 119 -21.18 -6.73 32.21
N LEU A 120 -21.56 -5.59 31.62
CA LEU A 120 -20.87 -4.31 31.79
C LEU A 120 -20.95 -3.80 33.22
N ASP A 121 -22.14 -3.84 33.83
CA ASP A 121 -22.34 -3.46 35.22
C ASP A 121 -21.49 -4.31 36.16
N MET A 122 -21.38 -5.60 35.90
CA MET A 122 -20.50 -6.50 36.66
C MET A 122 -19.04 -6.06 36.54
N ILE A 123 -18.55 -5.77 35.32
CA ILE A 123 -17.16 -5.33 35.08
C ILE A 123 -16.91 -3.99 35.80
N ILE A 124 -17.80 -3.02 35.64
CA ILE A 124 -17.68 -1.70 36.24
C ILE A 124 -17.69 -1.79 37.76
N THR A 125 -18.61 -2.58 38.32
CA THR A 125 -18.73 -2.79 39.77
C THR A 125 -17.44 -3.39 40.37
N GLU A 126 -16.81 -4.34 39.68
CA GLU A 126 -15.54 -4.93 40.12
C GLU A 126 -14.38 -3.94 39.99
N ILE A 127 -14.35 -3.09 38.95
CA ILE A 127 -13.37 -2.03 38.81
C ILE A 127 -13.49 -1.01 39.95
N GLN A 128 -14.71 -0.59 40.27
CA GLN A 128 -14.96 0.37 41.37
C GLN A 128 -14.57 -0.18 42.75
N LYS A 129 -14.91 -1.44 43.03
CA LYS A 129 -14.54 -2.08 44.31
C LYS A 129 -13.04 -2.19 44.48
N SER A 130 -12.31 -2.38 43.39
CA SER A 130 -10.88 -2.62 43.44
C SER A 130 -10.04 -1.36 43.63
N ASN A 131 -10.49 -0.20 43.15
CA ASN A 131 -9.75 1.07 43.09
C ASN A 131 -8.33 0.98 42.47
N CYS A 132 -7.92 -0.21 41.98
CA CYS A 132 -6.59 -0.51 41.47
C CYS A 132 -6.60 -0.83 39.96
N LEU A 133 -7.77 -0.83 39.33
CA LEU A 133 -7.89 -1.21 37.91
C LEU A 133 -8.03 0.02 37.02
N ILE A 134 -7.36 0.00 35.89
CA ILE A 134 -7.50 0.93 34.75
C ILE A 134 -8.09 0.14 33.61
N LEU A 135 -9.25 0.58 33.09
CA LEU A 135 -9.90 -0.06 31.94
C LEU A 135 -9.30 0.46 30.64
N PHE A 136 -8.81 -0.42 29.80
CA PHE A 136 -8.42 -0.10 28.44
C PHE A 136 -9.47 -0.62 27.44
N ILE A 137 -9.89 0.25 26.53
CA ILE A 137 -10.85 -0.07 25.47
C ILE A 137 -10.21 0.32 24.15
N ASP A 138 -9.80 -0.69 23.40
CA ASP A 138 -9.34 -0.47 22.04
C ASP A 138 -10.54 -0.30 21.09
N GLU A 139 -10.37 0.50 20.05
CA GLU A 139 -11.45 0.86 19.11
C GLU A 139 -12.74 1.31 19.81
N ILE A 140 -12.64 2.21 20.79
CA ILE A 140 -13.76 2.65 21.65
C ILE A 140 -14.96 3.18 20.85
N HIS A 141 -14.76 3.60 19.59
CA HIS A 141 -15.83 4.03 18.70
C HIS A 141 -16.82 2.89 18.36
N ASN A 142 -16.41 1.61 18.43
CA ASN A 142 -17.30 0.47 18.23
C ASN A 142 -18.41 0.41 19.30
N ILE A 143 -18.13 0.90 20.49
CA ILE A 143 -19.10 1.01 21.59
C ILE A 143 -20.21 2.01 21.25
N LEU A 144 -19.89 3.06 20.47
CA LEU A 144 -20.80 4.15 20.11
C LEU A 144 -21.55 3.88 18.80
N ASN A 145 -21.02 2.98 17.96
CA ASN A 145 -21.58 2.66 16.65
C ASN A 145 -22.70 1.60 16.65
N SER A 146 -22.94 0.94 17.76
CA SER A 146 -23.99 -0.08 17.88
C SER A 146 -25.41 0.44 17.61
N GLN A 147 -25.57 1.74 17.36
CA GLN A 147 -26.86 2.39 17.05
C GLN A 147 -27.39 2.15 15.61
N ASN A 148 -26.60 1.62 14.68
CA ASN A 148 -26.99 1.53 13.26
C ASN A 148 -27.64 0.21 12.84
N SER A 149 -27.73 -0.79 13.70
CA SER A 149 -28.50 -2.00 13.42
C SER A 149 -29.96 -1.81 13.85
N GLN A 150 -30.88 -1.89 12.91
CA GLN A 150 -32.33 -1.67 13.07
C GLN A 150 -33.02 -2.55 14.15
N THR A 151 -32.29 -3.45 14.81
CA THR A 151 -32.85 -4.41 15.76
C THR A 151 -32.38 -4.25 17.20
N ASN A 152 -31.26 -3.55 17.50
CA ASN A 152 -30.81 -3.41 18.90
C ASN A 152 -30.05 -2.09 19.09
N ASN A 153 -30.73 -1.04 19.56
CA ASN A 153 -30.13 0.22 20.01
C ASN A 153 -29.36 -0.01 21.35
N LEU A 154 -28.18 -0.60 21.25
CA LEU A 154 -27.27 -0.82 22.40
C LEU A 154 -26.47 0.45 22.64
N ASP A 155 -26.90 1.26 23.59
CA ASP A 155 -26.23 2.50 23.96
C ASP A 155 -25.29 2.27 25.15
N ILE A 156 -24.23 1.46 24.91
CA ILE A 156 -23.19 1.14 25.92
C ILE A 156 -22.54 2.43 26.45
N ALA A 157 -22.46 3.46 25.59
CA ALA A 157 -21.95 4.76 26.02
C ALA A 157 -22.77 5.37 27.16
N ASN A 158 -24.10 5.22 27.14
CA ASN A 158 -24.95 5.75 28.21
C ASN A 158 -24.75 5.02 29.54
N ILE A 159 -24.34 3.76 29.50
CA ILE A 159 -23.97 3.01 30.71
C ILE A 159 -22.66 3.52 31.30
N LEU A 160 -21.65 3.80 30.45
CA LEU A 160 -20.32 4.26 30.89
C LEU A 160 -20.30 5.73 31.34
N LYS A 161 -21.15 6.60 30.78
CA LYS A 161 -21.18 8.05 31.08
C LYS A 161 -21.29 8.40 32.58
N PRO A 162 -22.20 7.82 33.34
CA PRO A 162 -22.33 8.14 34.78
C PRO A 162 -21.04 7.83 35.56
N PHE A 163 -20.41 6.72 35.25
CA PHE A 163 -19.19 6.24 35.92
C PHE A 163 -17.97 7.08 35.56
N LEU A 164 -17.80 7.41 34.28
CA LEU A 164 -16.74 8.32 33.81
C LEU A 164 -16.92 9.74 34.37
N ALA A 165 -18.18 10.15 34.66
CA ALA A 165 -18.48 11.45 35.18
C ALA A 165 -18.07 11.62 36.65
N ARG A 166 -18.26 10.58 37.46
CA ARG A 166 -17.97 10.61 38.91
C ARG A 166 -16.47 10.49 39.18
N GLY A 167 -15.67 10.04 38.22
CA GLY A 167 -14.24 9.77 38.40
C GLY A 167 -13.98 8.52 39.26
N ASP A 168 -14.97 7.63 39.33
CA ASP A 168 -14.92 6.43 40.18
C ASP A 168 -13.94 5.39 39.65
N PHE A 169 -13.56 5.47 38.35
CA PHE A 169 -12.55 4.64 37.72
C PHE A 169 -11.80 5.37 36.60
N GLN A 170 -10.65 4.83 36.25
CA GLN A 170 -9.80 5.35 35.19
C GLN A 170 -9.98 4.54 33.90
N CYS A 171 -10.12 5.23 32.78
CA CYS A 171 -10.31 4.62 31.47
C CYS A 171 -9.31 5.18 30.45
N ILE A 172 -8.75 4.30 29.62
CA ILE A 172 -7.95 4.62 28.45
C ILE A 172 -8.74 4.13 27.24
N GLY A 173 -9.13 5.03 26.34
CA GLY A 173 -9.74 4.69 25.07
C GLY A 173 -8.75 4.89 23.93
N ALA A 174 -8.80 4.04 22.90
CA ALA A 174 -8.04 4.23 21.67
C ALA A 174 -9.00 4.29 20.47
N THR A 175 -8.74 5.19 19.52
CA THR A 175 -9.55 5.35 18.31
C THR A 175 -8.75 6.05 17.20
N THR A 176 -9.26 6.05 15.97
CA THR A 176 -8.69 6.84 14.89
C THR A 176 -9.23 8.28 14.90
N LYS A 177 -8.54 9.20 14.21
CA LYS A 177 -8.95 10.60 14.12
C LYS A 177 -10.34 10.77 13.48
N ASN A 178 -10.59 10.03 12.41
CA ASN A 178 -11.87 10.09 11.68
C ASN A 178 -13.01 9.53 12.52
N GLU A 179 -12.80 8.41 13.16
CA GLU A 179 -13.79 7.77 14.02
C GLU A 179 -14.08 8.62 15.26
N TYR A 180 -13.04 9.25 15.84
CA TYR A 180 -13.22 10.19 16.93
C TYR A 180 -14.14 11.35 16.54
N LEU A 181 -13.90 11.98 15.38
CA LEU A 181 -14.71 13.08 14.90
C LEU A 181 -16.14 12.63 14.56
N ASN A 182 -16.29 11.54 13.83
CA ASN A 182 -17.59 11.09 13.31
C ASN A 182 -18.50 10.49 14.40
N PHE A 183 -17.95 9.80 15.38
CA PHE A 183 -18.73 9.00 16.32
C PHE A 183 -18.66 9.51 17.75
N ILE A 184 -17.61 10.23 18.13
CA ILE A 184 -17.42 10.70 19.50
C ILE A 184 -17.64 12.21 19.58
N ALA A 185 -16.84 13.01 18.92
CA ALA A 185 -16.86 14.46 19.05
C ALA A 185 -18.16 15.10 18.55
N ASN A 186 -18.69 14.65 17.42
CA ASN A 186 -19.89 15.22 16.81
C ASN A 186 -21.20 14.60 17.30
N LYS A 187 -21.21 13.32 17.71
CA LYS A 187 -22.41 12.64 18.16
C LYS A 187 -22.62 12.70 19.66
N ASP A 188 -21.55 12.64 20.46
CA ASP A 188 -21.64 12.60 21.92
C ASP A 188 -20.60 13.50 22.60
N ILE A 189 -20.86 14.80 22.57
CA ILE A 189 -20.01 15.82 23.19
C ILE A 189 -19.86 15.57 24.72
N ALA A 190 -20.90 15.03 25.38
CA ALA A 190 -20.86 14.75 26.81
C ALA A 190 -19.86 13.63 27.14
N PHE A 191 -19.80 12.58 26.33
CA PHE A 191 -18.82 11.50 26.45
C PHE A 191 -17.41 12.01 26.14
N ALA A 192 -17.23 12.76 25.04
CA ALA A 192 -15.94 13.34 24.65
C ALA A 192 -15.32 14.19 25.75
N ARG A 193 -16.12 15.01 26.44
CA ARG A 193 -15.63 15.89 27.54
C ARG A 193 -15.11 15.15 28.78
N ARG A 194 -15.34 13.85 28.89
CA ARG A 194 -14.85 13.03 30.01
C ARG A 194 -13.42 12.53 29.80
N PHE A 195 -12.91 12.62 28.59
CA PHE A 195 -11.58 12.20 28.23
C PHE A 195 -10.65 13.40 27.96
N GLN A 196 -9.37 13.20 28.24
CA GLN A 196 -8.30 14.07 27.76
C GLN A 196 -7.74 13.47 26.49
N ASN A 197 -7.83 14.19 25.38
CA ASN A 197 -7.32 13.76 24.10
C ASN A 197 -5.78 13.85 24.08
N ILE A 198 -5.14 12.78 23.62
CA ILE A 198 -3.72 12.71 23.33
C ILE A 198 -3.59 12.24 21.88
N TYR A 199 -3.06 13.10 21.02
CA TYR A 199 -2.85 12.80 19.62
C TYR A 199 -1.51 12.08 19.44
N ILE A 200 -1.56 10.96 18.72
CA ILE A 200 -0.39 10.15 18.39
C ILE A 200 -0.11 10.33 16.91
N GLU A 201 1.00 10.94 16.61
CA GLU A 201 1.49 11.12 15.25
C GLU A 201 2.37 9.95 14.82
N GLU A 202 2.50 9.76 13.52
CA GLU A 202 3.40 8.78 12.93
C GLU A 202 4.83 9.02 13.45
N PRO A 203 5.56 7.98 13.90
CA PRO A 203 6.92 8.14 14.40
C PRO A 203 7.89 8.52 13.27
N SER A 204 8.94 9.26 13.62
CA SER A 204 10.02 9.59 12.71
C SER A 204 10.81 8.34 12.30
N LYS A 205 11.57 8.42 11.19
CA LYS A 205 12.45 7.32 10.76
C LYS A 205 13.43 6.86 11.83
N GLU A 206 13.97 7.82 12.59
CA GLU A 206 14.92 7.57 13.66
C GLU A 206 14.27 6.83 14.83
N GLU A 207 13.05 7.21 15.20
CA GLU A 207 12.26 6.55 16.22
C GLU A 207 11.90 5.11 15.80
N VAL A 208 11.48 4.92 14.53
CA VAL A 208 11.19 3.59 13.97
C VAL A 208 12.46 2.73 13.96
N PHE A 209 13.60 3.28 13.58
CA PHE A 209 14.86 2.55 13.58
C PHE A 209 15.27 2.09 14.99
N LEU A 210 15.11 2.95 15.99
CA LEU A 210 15.34 2.59 17.40
C LEU A 210 14.37 1.49 17.85
N LEU A 211 13.09 1.61 17.51
CA LEU A 211 12.09 0.58 17.78
C LEU A 211 12.51 -0.76 17.16
N LEU A 212 12.89 -0.77 15.88
CA LEU A 212 13.34 -1.98 15.20
C LEU A 212 14.55 -2.63 15.86
N LYS A 213 15.51 -1.83 16.34
CA LYS A 213 16.67 -2.35 17.09
C LYS A 213 16.28 -3.05 18.39
N THR A 214 15.23 -2.59 19.06
CA THR A 214 14.77 -3.23 20.31
C THR A 214 14.08 -4.56 20.05
N ILE A 215 13.26 -4.66 19.01
CA ILE A 215 12.48 -5.87 18.70
C ILE A 215 13.19 -6.82 17.74
N LYS A 216 14.32 -6.39 17.14
CA LYS A 216 15.11 -7.16 16.17
C LYS A 216 15.41 -8.57 16.65
N THR A 217 15.82 -8.72 17.91
CA THR A 217 16.19 -10.01 18.50
C THR A 217 15.03 -10.98 18.54
N ASP A 218 13.80 -10.52 18.72
CA ASP A 218 12.61 -11.38 18.76
C ASP A 218 12.31 -11.94 17.36
N TYR A 219 12.39 -11.09 16.32
CA TYR A 219 12.26 -11.54 14.94
C TYR A 219 13.41 -12.44 14.49
N GLU A 220 14.66 -12.14 14.90
CA GLU A 220 15.83 -12.99 14.64
C GLU A 220 15.67 -14.38 15.26
N ASN A 221 15.16 -14.45 16.48
CA ASN A 221 14.90 -15.71 17.17
C ASN A 221 13.74 -16.50 16.55
N TYR A 222 12.68 -15.78 16.10
CA TYR A 222 11.51 -16.42 15.50
C TYR A 222 11.81 -17.00 14.12
N HIS A 223 12.48 -16.23 13.24
CA HIS A 223 12.79 -16.65 11.88
C HIS A 223 14.13 -17.40 11.74
N PHE A 224 14.96 -17.43 12.78
CA PHE A 224 16.33 -17.98 12.77
C PHE A 224 17.26 -17.31 11.74
N ILE A 225 17.11 -15.99 11.54
CA ILE A 225 17.78 -15.19 10.52
C ILE A 225 18.29 -13.89 11.18
N LYS A 226 19.42 -13.35 10.68
CA LYS A 226 19.93 -12.06 11.12
C LYS A 226 19.47 -10.92 10.22
N TYR A 227 19.08 -9.82 10.85
CA TYR A 227 18.70 -8.58 10.20
C TYR A 227 19.81 -7.53 10.37
N PRO A 228 20.67 -7.29 9.37
CA PRO A 228 21.66 -6.21 9.42
C PRO A 228 20.98 -4.83 9.48
N ASP A 229 21.64 -3.87 10.12
CA ASP A 229 21.09 -2.52 10.30
C ASP A 229 20.79 -1.82 8.96
N ASN A 230 21.62 -2.05 7.94
CA ASN A 230 21.38 -1.52 6.58
C ASN A 230 20.08 -2.05 5.94
N ILE A 231 19.64 -3.25 6.31
CA ILE A 231 18.37 -3.83 5.84
C ILE A 231 17.20 -3.17 6.57
N LEU A 232 17.34 -2.89 7.87
CA LEU A 232 16.34 -2.16 8.63
C LEU A 232 16.12 -0.74 8.07
N GLU A 233 17.21 -0.01 7.80
CA GLU A 233 17.15 1.32 7.16
C GLU A 233 16.51 1.26 5.77
N LEU A 234 16.87 0.25 4.97
CA LEU A 234 16.27 0.07 3.65
C LEU A 234 14.77 -0.21 3.74
N SER A 235 14.33 -1.06 4.68
CA SER A 235 12.90 -1.36 4.87
C SER A 235 12.11 -0.12 5.28
N ILE A 236 12.64 0.74 6.17
CA ILE A 236 12.03 2.02 6.54
C ILE A 236 11.86 2.91 5.30
N ASN A 237 12.92 3.07 4.51
CA ASN A 237 12.90 3.93 3.32
C ASN A 237 11.93 3.42 2.25
N LEU A 238 11.83 2.10 2.06
CA LEU A 238 10.87 1.49 1.12
C LEU A 238 9.43 1.71 1.58
N CYS A 239 9.16 1.47 2.86
CA CYS A 239 7.81 1.64 3.42
C CYS A 239 7.35 3.10 3.36
N GLU A 240 8.18 4.04 3.82
CA GLU A 240 7.84 5.47 3.78
C GLU A 240 7.53 5.96 2.37
N LYS A 241 8.28 5.47 1.38
CA LYS A 241 8.19 5.95 0.00
C LYS A 241 7.05 5.30 -0.79
N PHE A 242 6.82 4.00 -0.60
CA PHE A 242 5.95 3.23 -1.47
C PHE A 242 4.71 2.64 -0.77
N ILE A 243 4.74 2.43 0.56
CA ILE A 243 3.54 1.99 1.29
C ILE A 243 2.79 3.23 1.78
N LEU A 244 1.79 3.64 1.00
CA LEU A 244 1.01 4.84 1.29
C LEU A 244 -0.24 4.54 2.12
N THR A 245 -0.65 3.26 2.19
CA THR A 245 -1.90 2.81 2.83
C THR A 245 -1.77 2.55 4.32
N LYS A 246 -0.57 2.19 4.77
CA LYS A 246 -0.28 1.85 6.17
C LYS A 246 0.76 2.79 6.73
N LYS A 247 0.57 3.21 7.98
CA LYS A 247 1.50 4.06 8.70
C LYS A 247 2.64 3.27 9.34
N MET A 248 3.78 3.93 9.56
CA MET A 248 4.83 3.39 10.40
C MET A 248 4.43 3.43 11.88
N PRO A 249 4.83 2.48 12.71
CA PRO A 249 5.79 1.39 12.43
C PRO A 249 5.19 0.13 11.80
N ASP A 250 3.86 -0.03 11.75
CA ASP A 250 3.16 -1.25 11.34
C ASP A 250 3.61 -1.76 9.94
N SER A 251 3.68 -0.83 8.95
CA SER A 251 4.13 -1.16 7.60
C SER A 251 5.54 -1.75 7.55
N VAL A 252 6.45 -1.24 8.39
CA VAL A 252 7.85 -1.70 8.43
C VAL A 252 7.97 -3.03 9.15
N LEU A 253 7.21 -3.22 10.24
CA LEU A 253 7.16 -4.49 10.97
C LEU A 253 6.66 -5.62 10.08
N GLU A 254 5.59 -5.41 9.36
CA GLU A 254 5.06 -6.37 8.39
C GLU A 254 6.07 -6.68 7.27
N THR A 255 6.78 -5.66 6.78
CA THR A 255 7.81 -5.84 5.75
C THR A 255 8.97 -6.71 6.23
N ILE A 256 9.44 -6.51 7.46
CA ILE A 256 10.52 -7.30 8.07
C ILE A 256 10.07 -8.73 8.33
N ASP A 257 8.85 -8.92 8.81
CA ASP A 257 8.26 -10.23 9.06
C ASP A 257 8.11 -11.03 7.76
N ASN A 258 7.58 -10.40 6.71
CA ASN A 258 7.49 -10.99 5.38
C ASN A 258 8.87 -11.38 4.81
N ALA A 259 9.88 -10.52 4.97
CA ALA A 259 11.24 -10.80 4.53
C ALA A 259 11.87 -11.99 5.28
N GLY A 260 11.63 -12.08 6.59
CA GLY A 260 12.03 -13.21 7.40
C GLY A 260 11.37 -14.52 6.95
N SER A 261 10.06 -14.48 6.77
CA SER A 261 9.28 -15.62 6.29
C SER A 261 9.71 -16.09 4.90
N TYR A 262 10.00 -15.16 4.00
CA TYR A 262 10.50 -15.45 2.65
C TYR A 262 11.83 -16.21 2.68
N VAL A 263 12.83 -15.69 3.43
CA VAL A 263 14.14 -16.33 3.55
C VAL A 263 14.03 -17.69 4.23
N THR A 264 13.22 -17.81 5.27
CA THR A 264 12.95 -19.11 5.96
C THR A 264 12.36 -20.13 4.98
N ASN A 265 11.45 -19.71 4.10
CA ASN A 265 10.88 -20.58 3.06
C ASN A 265 11.92 -21.05 2.04
N LEU A 266 12.82 -20.16 1.62
CA LEU A 266 13.93 -20.53 0.74
C LEU A 266 14.86 -21.58 1.39
N MET A 267 15.08 -21.47 2.70
CA MET A 267 15.86 -22.46 3.46
C MET A 267 15.18 -23.83 3.51
N LYS A 268 13.86 -23.88 3.72
CA LYS A 268 13.08 -25.13 3.72
C LYS A 268 13.25 -25.92 2.43
N ASN A 269 13.36 -25.26 1.30
CA ASN A 269 13.52 -25.89 -0.01
C ASN A 269 14.90 -26.57 -0.19
N LYS A 270 15.90 -26.31 0.67
CA LYS A 270 17.24 -26.92 0.56
C LYS A 270 17.48 -28.09 1.53
N ASN A 271 16.81 -28.15 2.71
CA ASN A 271 16.86 -29.29 3.64
C ASN A 271 15.62 -29.29 4.55
N PRO A 272 14.42 -29.60 4.04
CA PRO A 272 13.17 -29.25 4.70
C PRO A 272 12.83 -30.13 5.93
N HIS A 273 13.27 -31.38 5.96
CA HIS A 273 12.72 -32.33 6.94
C HIS A 273 13.43 -32.33 8.30
N LEU A 274 14.73 -32.12 8.35
CA LEU A 274 15.52 -32.29 9.57
C LEU A 274 15.41 -31.11 10.53
N VAL A 275 15.57 -29.90 10.04
CA VAL A 275 15.52 -28.68 10.87
C VAL A 275 14.10 -28.43 11.40
N HIS A 276 13.08 -28.57 10.55
CA HIS A 276 11.69 -28.40 10.97
C HIS A 276 11.27 -29.48 12.00
N ARG A 277 11.71 -30.70 11.83
CA ARG A 277 11.47 -31.79 12.79
C ARG A 277 12.12 -31.50 14.13
N LEU A 278 13.37 -31.04 14.14
CA LEU A 278 14.09 -30.70 15.36
C LEU A 278 13.45 -29.53 16.11
N ILE A 279 13.00 -28.50 15.38
CA ILE A 279 12.29 -27.34 15.98
C ILE A 279 10.97 -27.78 16.59
N SER A 280 10.16 -28.59 15.89
CA SER A 280 8.90 -29.10 16.42
C SER A 280 9.11 -30.03 17.64
N GLU A 281 10.15 -30.84 17.63
CA GLU A 281 10.52 -31.71 18.78
C GLU A 281 10.95 -30.87 20.00
N VAL A 282 11.72 -29.78 19.80
CA VAL A 282 12.12 -28.85 20.88
C VAL A 282 10.94 -28.10 21.46
N THR A 283 10.00 -27.62 20.62
CA THR A 283 8.77 -26.97 21.11
C THR A 283 7.92 -27.91 21.94
N ILE A 284 7.68 -29.12 21.49
CA ILE A 284 6.92 -30.13 22.26
C ILE A 284 7.60 -30.43 23.61
N LEU A 285 8.93 -30.57 23.62
CA LEU A 285 9.67 -30.80 24.85
C LEU A 285 9.60 -29.60 25.82
N LYS A 286 9.58 -28.37 25.31
CA LYS A 286 9.40 -27.17 26.14
C LYS A 286 8.00 -27.10 26.76
N ASP A 287 6.96 -27.50 26.02
CA ASP A 287 5.60 -27.59 26.56
C ASP A 287 5.50 -28.68 27.64
N CYS A 288 6.15 -29.85 27.43
CA CYS A 288 6.22 -30.88 28.44
C CYS A 288 7.00 -30.44 29.69
N LEU A 289 8.07 -29.64 29.54
CA LEU A 289 8.82 -29.06 30.64
C LEU A 289 7.92 -28.11 31.46
N ILE A 290 7.17 -27.23 30.80
CA ILE A 290 6.25 -26.31 31.45
C ILE A 290 5.17 -27.07 32.23
N GLN A 291 4.63 -28.16 31.65
CA GLN A 291 3.63 -28.99 32.31
C GLN A 291 4.22 -29.70 33.54
N SER A 292 5.44 -30.25 33.47
CA SER A 292 6.09 -30.91 34.59
C SER A 292 6.46 -29.92 35.73
N LEU A 293 6.86 -28.68 35.38
CA LEU A 293 7.08 -27.62 36.36
C LEU A 293 5.77 -27.19 37.08
N ASN A 294 4.68 -27.16 36.35
CA ASN A 294 3.36 -26.85 36.93
C ASN A 294 2.87 -27.97 37.86
N GLN A 295 3.28 -29.21 37.65
CA GLN A 295 2.97 -30.38 38.48
C GLN A 295 3.96 -30.57 39.63
N VAL A 296 5.00 -29.73 39.71
CA VAL A 296 6.09 -29.81 40.71
C VAL A 296 6.87 -31.15 40.65
N ASP A 297 6.90 -31.78 39.49
CA ASP A 297 7.65 -33.05 39.25
C ASP A 297 9.06 -32.70 38.79
N VAL A 298 9.98 -32.62 39.74
CA VAL A 298 11.38 -32.18 39.54
C VAL A 298 12.15 -33.15 38.65
N ASP A 299 11.94 -34.45 38.78
CA ASP A 299 12.67 -35.49 38.04
C ASP A 299 12.32 -35.43 36.54
N LYS A 300 11.04 -35.27 36.22
CA LYS A 300 10.60 -35.07 34.82
C LYS A 300 11.05 -33.74 34.24
N ALA A 301 11.04 -32.67 35.03
CA ALA A 301 11.52 -31.39 34.59
C ALA A 301 13.01 -31.41 34.21
N GLU A 302 13.85 -32.10 35.04
CA GLU A 302 15.26 -32.28 34.76
C GLU A 302 15.50 -33.14 33.51
N TYR A 303 14.74 -34.22 33.34
CA TYR A 303 14.79 -35.06 32.15
C TYR A 303 14.46 -34.28 30.87
N TYR A 304 13.39 -33.49 30.88
CA TYR A 304 13.03 -32.68 29.70
C TYR A 304 14.05 -31.58 29.45
N SER A 305 14.58 -30.93 30.47
CA SER A 305 15.63 -29.92 30.35
C SER A 305 16.89 -30.47 29.68
N ARG A 306 17.36 -31.67 30.09
CA ARG A 306 18.51 -32.33 29.48
C ARG A 306 18.24 -32.71 28.00
N LYS A 307 17.04 -33.19 27.69
CA LYS A 307 16.65 -33.51 26.29
C LYS A 307 16.57 -32.28 25.41
N ILE A 308 16.05 -31.18 25.94
CA ILE A 308 16.01 -29.88 25.22
C ILE A 308 17.44 -29.45 24.88
N SER A 309 18.35 -29.45 25.85
CA SER A 309 19.75 -29.04 25.63
C SER A 309 20.44 -29.91 24.57
N GLN A 310 20.22 -31.21 24.58
CA GLN A 310 20.77 -32.11 23.54
C GLN A 310 20.21 -31.84 22.15
N LYS A 311 18.90 -31.57 22.04
CA LYS A 311 18.24 -31.27 20.75
C LYS A 311 18.61 -29.89 20.24
N GLU A 312 18.74 -28.89 21.13
CA GLU A 312 19.22 -27.55 20.77
C GLU A 312 20.68 -27.59 20.31
N GLU A 313 21.52 -28.43 20.89
CA GLU A 313 22.89 -28.59 20.40
C GLU A 313 22.96 -29.22 19.00
N ILE A 314 22.13 -30.23 18.71
CA ILE A 314 22.01 -30.83 17.38
C ILE A 314 21.47 -29.79 16.39
N LEU A 315 20.44 -29.02 16.77
CA LEU A 315 19.85 -27.94 15.98
C LEU A 315 20.91 -26.87 15.67
N ASN A 316 21.68 -26.46 16.69
CA ASN A 316 22.75 -25.48 16.52
C ASN A 316 23.86 -25.99 15.60
N ARG A 317 24.24 -27.29 15.69
CA ARG A 317 25.20 -27.88 14.75
C ARG A 317 24.67 -27.93 13.32
N GLN A 318 23.38 -28.21 13.12
CA GLN A 318 22.75 -28.19 11.81
C GLN A 318 22.63 -26.74 11.27
N LEU A 319 22.27 -25.79 12.12
CA LEU A 319 22.26 -24.37 11.79
C LEU A 319 23.67 -23.85 11.49
N LEU A 320 24.70 -24.28 12.22
CA LEU A 320 26.10 -23.96 11.94
C LEU A 320 26.57 -24.54 10.60
N SER A 321 26.13 -25.73 10.24
CA SER A 321 26.43 -26.33 8.94
C SER A 321 25.75 -25.55 7.79
N LEU A 322 24.57 -24.99 8.04
CA LEU A 322 23.89 -24.07 7.14
C LEU A 322 24.54 -22.66 7.13
N GLN A 323 25.21 -22.27 8.25
CA GLN A 323 25.97 -21.00 8.34
C GLN A 323 27.28 -20.99 7.53
N LEU A 324 27.81 -22.16 7.18
CA LEU A 324 28.97 -22.25 6.28
C LEU A 324 28.64 -21.77 4.87
N ASP A 325 27.36 -21.83 4.45
CA ASP A 325 26.80 -21.06 3.32
C ASP A 325 26.29 -19.70 3.83
N LYS A 326 27.20 -18.76 4.15
CA LYS A 326 26.93 -17.40 4.69
C LYS A 326 25.80 -16.63 3.99
N LYS A 327 25.30 -17.13 2.87
CA LYS A 327 24.27 -16.54 2.02
C LYS A 327 22.83 -16.68 2.57
N TYR A 328 22.58 -17.62 3.48
CA TYR A 328 21.23 -18.00 3.91
C TYR A 328 20.86 -17.64 5.36
N VAL A 329 21.81 -17.16 6.15
CA VAL A 329 21.59 -16.81 7.57
C VAL A 329 21.38 -15.31 7.78
N THR A 330 21.73 -14.49 6.80
CA THR A 330 21.60 -13.04 6.87
C THR A 330 20.75 -12.57 5.70
N ILE A 331 19.70 -11.82 5.95
CA ILE A 331 18.86 -11.25 4.90
C ILE A 331 19.71 -10.34 4.02
N SER A 332 19.70 -10.60 2.71
CA SER A 332 20.33 -9.73 1.74
C SER A 332 19.35 -8.64 1.25
N LYS A 333 19.91 -7.58 0.65
CA LYS A 333 19.11 -6.54 0.00
C LYS A 333 18.16 -7.12 -1.06
N ASN A 334 18.61 -8.13 -1.82
CA ASN A 334 17.79 -8.75 -2.86
C ASN A 334 16.64 -9.55 -2.26
N ASP A 335 16.85 -10.26 -1.15
CA ASP A 335 15.79 -11.04 -0.48
C ASP A 335 14.69 -10.12 0.05
N LEU A 336 15.07 -8.99 0.67
CA LEU A 336 14.12 -7.97 1.12
C LEU A 336 13.31 -7.41 -0.06
N LEU A 337 13.98 -7.06 -1.18
CA LEU A 337 13.29 -6.51 -2.35
C LEU A 337 12.34 -7.52 -3.00
N ILE A 338 12.73 -8.79 -3.11
CA ILE A 338 11.86 -9.84 -3.67
C ILE A 338 10.65 -10.06 -2.78
N SER A 339 10.84 -10.22 -1.47
CA SER A 339 9.75 -10.36 -0.50
C SER A 339 8.81 -9.14 -0.55
N PHE A 340 9.35 -7.94 -0.63
CA PHE A 340 8.56 -6.71 -0.74
C PHE A 340 7.75 -6.67 -2.05
N ILE A 341 8.33 -7.12 -3.17
CA ILE A 341 7.62 -7.22 -4.45
C ILE A 341 6.48 -8.23 -4.38
N GLU A 342 6.72 -9.40 -3.78
CA GLU A 342 5.71 -10.45 -3.63
C GLU A 342 4.55 -10.01 -2.73
N SER A 343 4.84 -9.27 -1.65
CA SER A 343 3.81 -8.79 -0.72
C SER A 343 3.01 -7.59 -1.23
N THR A 344 3.64 -6.72 -2.04
CA THR A 344 3.02 -5.47 -2.50
C THR A 344 2.57 -5.51 -3.95
N GLY A 345 3.09 -6.44 -4.77
CA GLY A 345 2.86 -6.47 -6.22
C GLY A 345 3.62 -5.39 -7.02
N PHE A 346 4.60 -4.69 -6.40
CA PHE A 346 5.33 -3.58 -7.01
C PHE A 346 6.52 -4.06 -7.82
N LYS A 347 6.29 -4.54 -9.04
CA LYS A 347 7.33 -5.07 -9.94
C LYS A 347 8.41 -4.05 -10.30
N PHE A 348 8.11 -2.74 -10.25
CA PHE A 348 9.07 -1.69 -10.59
C PHE A 348 10.33 -1.71 -9.70
N LEU A 349 10.25 -2.27 -8.50
CA LEU A 349 11.40 -2.42 -7.61
C LEU A 349 12.50 -3.34 -8.19
N LYS A 350 12.18 -4.18 -9.18
CA LYS A 350 13.18 -4.95 -9.93
C LYS A 350 14.13 -4.04 -10.72
N PHE A 351 13.73 -2.79 -10.99
CA PHE A 351 14.48 -1.82 -11.76
C PHE A 351 15.30 -0.84 -10.92
N ILE A 352 15.40 -1.02 -9.61
CA ILE A 352 16.21 -0.16 -8.72
C ILE A 352 17.70 -0.10 -9.15
N ASN A 353 18.23 -1.17 -9.76
CA ASN A 353 19.61 -1.18 -10.26
C ASN A 353 19.70 -0.52 -11.63
N LYS A 354 20.76 0.30 -11.84
CA LYS A 354 21.02 1.01 -13.11
C LYS A 354 20.98 0.08 -14.35
N GLN A 355 21.53 -1.12 -14.24
CA GLN A 355 21.50 -2.11 -15.33
C GLN A 355 20.09 -2.59 -15.68
N ASN A 356 19.21 -2.71 -14.68
CA ASN A 356 17.84 -3.16 -14.91
C ASN A 356 16.98 -2.06 -15.51
N ILE A 357 17.26 -0.78 -15.25
CA ILE A 357 16.59 0.34 -15.91
C ILE A 357 16.89 0.37 -17.39
N LEU A 358 18.15 0.08 -17.79
CA LEU A 358 18.48 -0.07 -19.21
C LEU A 358 17.68 -1.19 -19.88
N LYS A 359 17.45 -2.30 -19.18
CA LYS A 359 16.56 -3.37 -19.68
C LYS A 359 15.11 -2.90 -19.82
N LEU A 360 14.62 -2.09 -18.89
CA LEU A 360 13.30 -1.47 -18.98
C LEU A 360 13.20 -0.54 -20.19
N GLU A 361 14.20 0.31 -20.39
CA GLU A 361 14.28 1.22 -21.55
C GLU A 361 14.20 0.45 -22.87
N VAL A 362 14.95 -0.63 -23.01
CA VAL A 362 14.91 -1.50 -24.21
C VAL A 362 13.54 -2.15 -24.37
N LYS A 363 12.93 -2.65 -23.30
CA LYS A 363 11.59 -3.23 -23.37
C LYS A 363 10.54 -2.23 -23.81
N ILE A 364 10.56 -1.02 -23.25
CA ILE A 364 9.59 0.03 -23.64
C ILE A 364 9.84 0.45 -25.10
N LYS A 365 11.09 0.63 -25.53
CA LYS A 365 11.44 0.97 -26.92
C LYS A 365 10.95 -0.07 -27.92
N ASN A 366 11.02 -1.35 -27.58
CA ASN A 366 10.53 -2.43 -28.43
C ASN A 366 9.00 -2.42 -28.60
N LYS A 367 8.27 -2.00 -27.55
CA LYS A 367 6.80 -1.87 -27.58
C LYS A 367 6.35 -0.53 -28.15
N LEU A 368 6.96 0.59 -27.74
CA LEU A 368 6.64 1.95 -28.17
C LEU A 368 7.67 2.42 -29.20
N LEU A 369 7.33 2.28 -30.47
CA LEU A 369 8.21 2.62 -31.58
C LEU A 369 8.28 4.15 -31.79
N PHE A 370 9.47 4.65 -32.18
CA PHE A 370 9.72 6.03 -32.64
C PHE A 370 9.48 7.17 -31.64
N GLN A 371 9.39 6.88 -30.34
CA GLN A 371 9.31 7.87 -29.26
C GLN A 371 10.48 7.70 -28.26
N GLU A 372 11.68 7.43 -28.80
CA GLU A 372 12.87 7.07 -27.98
C GLU A 372 13.25 8.15 -26.95
N HIS A 373 13.12 9.43 -27.32
CA HIS A 373 13.39 10.56 -26.44
C HIS A 373 12.43 10.59 -25.23
N VAL A 374 11.13 10.29 -25.44
CA VAL A 374 10.15 10.20 -24.36
C VAL A 374 10.49 9.03 -23.43
N VAL A 375 10.81 7.86 -24.01
CA VAL A 375 11.18 6.67 -23.25
C VAL A 375 12.42 6.95 -22.39
N LYS A 376 13.46 7.56 -23.00
CA LYS A 376 14.68 7.96 -22.28
C LYS A 376 14.36 8.92 -21.13
N ARG A 377 13.53 9.93 -21.37
CA ARG A 377 13.12 10.92 -20.36
C ARG A 377 12.41 10.28 -19.19
N VAL A 378 11.43 9.39 -19.45
CA VAL A 378 10.69 8.65 -18.43
C VAL A 378 11.64 7.74 -17.64
N CYS A 379 12.54 7.02 -18.32
CA CYS A 379 13.51 6.16 -17.65
C CYS A 379 14.50 6.96 -16.77
N THR A 380 14.93 8.16 -17.21
CA THR A 380 15.78 9.05 -16.40
C THR A 380 15.05 9.50 -15.13
N HIS A 381 13.80 9.93 -15.24
CA HIS A 381 12.98 10.27 -14.08
C HIS A 381 12.87 9.08 -13.08
N PHE A 382 12.57 7.88 -13.56
CA PHE A 382 12.52 6.72 -12.68
C PHE A 382 13.88 6.34 -12.09
N GLN A 383 15.01 6.61 -12.77
CA GLN A 383 16.33 6.46 -12.17
C GLN A 383 16.48 7.33 -10.93
N GLU A 384 16.09 8.61 -11.01
CA GLU A 384 16.12 9.54 -9.88
C GLU A 384 15.22 9.07 -8.74
N VAL A 385 14.01 8.63 -9.08
CA VAL A 385 13.04 8.09 -8.11
C VAL A 385 13.59 6.85 -7.41
N PHE A 386 14.19 5.91 -8.13
CA PHE A 386 14.68 4.64 -7.57
C PHE A 386 16.00 4.79 -6.80
N LEU A 387 16.78 5.83 -7.03
CA LEU A 387 17.96 6.13 -6.23
C LEU A 387 17.64 6.56 -4.80
N LEU A 388 16.36 6.60 -4.41
CA LEU A 388 15.87 7.03 -3.11
C LEU A 388 16.25 8.48 -2.71
N SER A 389 16.94 9.20 -3.60
CA SER A 389 17.25 10.63 -3.43
C SER A 389 16.04 11.54 -3.70
N TYR A 390 15.02 11.02 -4.37
CA TYR A 390 13.78 11.71 -4.66
C TYR A 390 12.95 11.88 -3.39
N LYS A 391 12.66 13.12 -3.01
CA LYS A 391 12.04 13.46 -1.71
C LYS A 391 10.53 13.20 -1.65
N LYS A 392 9.84 13.12 -2.81
CA LYS A 392 8.39 12.91 -2.84
C LYS A 392 8.03 11.44 -2.69
N LYS A 393 6.87 11.16 -2.12
CA LYS A 393 6.28 9.80 -2.02
C LYS A 393 5.80 9.32 -3.39
N GLY A 394 5.80 8.00 -3.59
CA GLY A 394 5.36 7.36 -4.83
C GLY A 394 6.38 7.46 -5.97
N LEU A 395 5.86 7.37 -7.21
CA LEU A 395 6.64 7.37 -8.45
C LEU A 395 6.59 8.72 -9.19
N GLY A 396 5.82 9.68 -8.67
CA GLY A 396 5.73 11.04 -9.20
C GLY A 396 4.56 11.29 -10.15
N ASN A 397 4.57 12.49 -10.75
CA ASN A 397 3.52 13.04 -11.60
C ASN A 397 4.09 13.29 -13.00
N LEU A 398 3.61 12.54 -14.01
CA LEU A 398 4.05 12.67 -15.39
C LEU A 398 3.02 13.45 -16.21
N LEU A 399 3.48 14.34 -17.07
CA LEU A 399 2.65 15.04 -18.03
C LEU A 399 3.00 14.63 -19.46
N PHE A 400 2.06 14.03 -20.18
CA PHE A 400 2.19 13.60 -21.58
C PHE A 400 1.53 14.60 -22.51
N LEU A 401 2.33 15.21 -23.37
CA LEU A 401 1.93 16.25 -24.32
C LEU A 401 2.09 15.76 -25.76
N GLY A 402 1.14 16.02 -26.62
CA GLY A 402 1.27 15.72 -28.05
C GLY A 402 -0.05 15.49 -28.76
N PRO A 403 -0.05 15.28 -30.08
CA PRO A 403 -1.24 15.02 -30.87
C PRO A 403 -1.96 13.73 -30.46
N SER A 404 -3.19 13.57 -30.87
CA SER A 404 -3.93 12.32 -30.66
C SER A 404 -3.28 11.15 -31.43
N GLY A 405 -3.24 9.96 -30.82
CA GLY A 405 -2.79 8.74 -31.47
C GLY A 405 -1.27 8.54 -31.61
N VAL A 406 -0.43 9.35 -30.93
CA VAL A 406 1.04 9.22 -30.97
C VAL A 406 1.61 8.21 -29.97
N GLY A 407 0.77 7.57 -29.15
CA GLY A 407 1.18 6.55 -28.19
C GLY A 407 1.18 6.96 -26.73
N LYS A 408 0.61 8.12 -26.35
CA LYS A 408 0.56 8.60 -24.96
C LYS A 408 -0.13 7.61 -24.01
N THR A 409 -1.38 7.26 -24.30
CA THR A 409 -2.16 6.28 -23.53
C THR A 409 -1.47 4.90 -23.53
N PHE A 410 -0.89 4.51 -24.68
CA PHE A 410 -0.18 3.25 -24.80
C PHE A 410 1.07 3.16 -23.93
N LEU A 411 1.80 4.26 -23.78
CA LEU A 411 2.92 4.31 -22.83
C LEU A 411 2.44 4.14 -21.38
N ALA A 412 1.32 4.73 -20.99
CA ALA A 412 0.75 4.53 -19.66
C ALA A 412 0.36 3.06 -19.42
N GLU A 413 -0.20 2.37 -20.43
CA GLU A 413 -0.50 0.93 -20.38
C GLU A 413 0.77 0.09 -20.24
N ILE A 414 1.82 0.38 -21.03
CA ILE A 414 3.11 -0.32 -20.94
C ILE A 414 3.72 -0.15 -19.53
N LEU A 415 3.71 1.07 -19.00
CA LEU A 415 4.22 1.33 -17.64
C LEU A 415 3.45 0.55 -16.59
N TYR A 416 2.14 0.43 -16.73
CA TYR A 416 1.34 -0.38 -15.81
C TYR A 416 1.72 -1.87 -15.89
N GLU A 417 1.81 -2.46 -17.08
CA GLU A 417 2.19 -3.86 -17.27
C GLU A 417 3.57 -4.20 -16.71
N GLU A 418 4.55 -3.30 -16.89
CA GLU A 418 5.93 -3.54 -16.46
C GLU A 418 6.13 -3.24 -14.94
N PHE A 419 5.33 -2.36 -14.36
CA PHE A 419 5.52 -1.88 -12.98
C PHE A 419 4.65 -2.57 -11.95
N PHE A 420 3.47 -3.08 -12.34
CA PHE A 420 2.48 -3.57 -11.39
C PHE A 420 1.99 -4.97 -11.73
N GLU A 421 1.45 -5.64 -10.73
CA GLU A 421 0.68 -6.87 -10.91
C GLU A 421 -0.79 -6.54 -11.21
N LYS A 422 -1.52 -7.51 -11.77
CA LYS A 422 -2.92 -7.32 -12.18
C LYS A 422 -3.87 -6.97 -11.03
N GLU A 423 -3.48 -7.27 -9.80
CA GLU A 423 -4.25 -6.98 -8.61
C GLU A 423 -4.24 -5.49 -8.24
N ILE A 424 -3.21 -4.76 -8.67
CA ILE A 424 -3.08 -3.33 -8.43
C ILE A 424 -3.86 -2.58 -9.51
N LYS A 425 -4.68 -1.62 -9.12
CA LYS A 425 -5.58 -0.94 -10.06
C LYS A 425 -4.87 0.04 -10.98
N PHE A 426 -5.26 0.01 -12.24
CA PHE A 426 -5.04 1.06 -13.23
C PHE A 426 -6.36 1.80 -13.47
N ILE A 427 -6.46 3.03 -13.02
CA ILE A 427 -7.67 3.85 -13.19
C ILE A 427 -7.44 4.86 -14.28
N GLN A 428 -8.31 4.83 -15.30
CA GLN A 428 -8.30 5.78 -16.42
C GLN A 428 -9.54 6.68 -16.32
N ILE A 429 -9.33 7.99 -16.24
CA ILE A 429 -10.38 9.00 -16.16
C ILE A 429 -10.39 9.81 -17.45
N ASN A 430 -11.52 9.77 -18.17
CA ASN A 430 -11.73 10.60 -19.35
C ASN A 430 -12.19 11.99 -18.94
N CYS A 431 -11.28 12.97 -18.92
CA CYS A 431 -11.59 14.33 -18.51
C CYS A 431 -12.65 15.03 -19.38
N ALA A 432 -12.81 14.63 -20.65
CA ALA A 432 -13.79 15.22 -21.52
C ALA A 432 -15.25 14.91 -21.12
N LYS A 433 -15.50 13.89 -20.29
CA LYS A 433 -16.84 13.55 -19.78
C LYS A 433 -17.31 14.45 -18.65
N TYR A 434 -16.40 15.20 -18.02
CA TYR A 434 -16.63 15.99 -16.81
C TYR A 434 -16.40 17.48 -17.09
N PHE A 435 -16.89 17.99 -18.21
CA PHE A 435 -16.65 19.40 -18.60
C PHE A 435 -17.46 20.39 -17.74
N ASP A 436 -18.72 20.09 -17.49
CA ASP A 436 -19.66 20.87 -16.67
C ASP A 436 -19.96 20.18 -15.32
N GLY A 437 -18.92 19.62 -14.69
CA GLY A 437 -19.06 18.74 -13.54
C GLY A 437 -19.77 19.37 -12.34
N ASN A 438 -20.68 18.61 -11.74
CA ASN A 438 -21.45 18.94 -10.54
C ASN A 438 -20.81 18.29 -9.28
N ASP A 439 -21.30 18.65 -8.09
CA ASP A 439 -20.83 18.05 -6.82
C ASP A 439 -21.00 16.53 -6.78
N ASN A 440 -21.99 15.98 -7.47
CA ASN A 440 -22.18 14.54 -7.61
C ASN A 440 -21.00 13.87 -8.39
N ASP A 441 -20.47 14.56 -9.41
CA ASP A 441 -19.33 14.05 -10.18
C ASP A 441 -18.07 14.02 -9.34
N THR A 442 -17.83 15.04 -8.50
CA THR A 442 -16.71 15.04 -7.56
C THR A 442 -16.79 13.89 -6.57
N THR A 443 -17.96 13.60 -6.03
CA THR A 443 -18.15 12.49 -5.08
C THR A 443 -17.99 11.13 -5.74
N MET A 444 -18.44 10.94 -6.98
CA MET A 444 -18.24 9.71 -7.77
C MET A 444 -16.77 9.50 -8.10
N LEU A 445 -16.06 10.53 -8.56
CA LEU A 445 -14.63 10.47 -8.84
C LEU A 445 -13.83 10.13 -7.59
N LEU A 446 -14.11 10.80 -6.46
CA LEU A 446 -13.45 10.50 -5.20
C LEU A 446 -13.71 9.06 -4.74
N LYS A 447 -14.94 8.57 -4.80
CA LYS A 447 -15.26 7.17 -4.47
C LYS A 447 -14.51 6.17 -5.33
N SER A 448 -14.33 6.46 -6.62
CA SER A 448 -13.57 5.58 -7.52
C SER A 448 -12.07 5.56 -7.19
N ILE A 449 -11.54 6.67 -6.68
CA ILE A 449 -10.12 6.83 -6.34
C ILE A 449 -9.81 6.31 -4.92
N CYS A 450 -10.76 6.44 -3.97
CA CYS A 450 -10.49 6.17 -2.54
C CYS A 450 -10.53 4.70 -2.11
N SER A 451 -10.94 3.77 -2.96
CA SER A 451 -11.31 2.42 -2.50
C SER A 451 -10.18 1.40 -2.35
N GLN A 452 -8.97 1.61 -2.93
CA GLN A 452 -7.84 0.67 -2.88
C GLN A 452 -6.51 1.34 -3.32
N PRO A 453 -5.34 0.72 -3.05
CA PRO A 453 -4.08 1.23 -3.59
C PRO A 453 -4.12 1.24 -5.12
N ILE A 454 -3.80 2.40 -5.71
CA ILE A 454 -3.82 2.63 -7.14
C ILE A 454 -2.38 2.69 -7.63
N GLY A 455 -2.01 1.79 -8.54
CA GLY A 455 -0.71 1.82 -9.19
C GLY A 455 -0.56 3.03 -10.09
N ILE A 456 -1.49 3.21 -11.03
CA ILE A 456 -1.50 4.36 -11.94
C ILE A 456 -2.89 5.01 -11.95
N LEU A 457 -2.92 6.33 -11.77
CA LEU A 457 -4.08 7.15 -12.03
C LEU A 457 -3.80 7.99 -13.28
N HIS A 458 -4.53 7.71 -14.36
CA HIS A 458 -4.34 8.30 -15.66
C HIS A 458 -5.52 9.20 -16.06
N PHE A 459 -5.29 10.49 -16.12
CA PHE A 459 -6.21 11.49 -16.63
C PHE A 459 -5.94 11.71 -18.12
N TYR A 460 -6.83 11.27 -18.99
CA TYR A 460 -6.67 11.44 -20.43
C TYR A 460 -7.71 12.39 -21.04
N ASN A 461 -7.41 12.94 -22.20
CA ASN A 461 -8.18 14.02 -22.83
C ASN A 461 -8.36 15.26 -21.92
N LEU A 462 -7.34 15.58 -21.13
CA LEU A 462 -7.35 16.79 -20.31
C LEU A 462 -7.19 18.01 -21.23
N SER A 463 -8.16 18.94 -21.16
CA SER A 463 -8.11 20.22 -21.88
C SER A 463 -7.81 21.36 -20.93
N PRO A 464 -6.99 22.34 -21.35
CA PRO A 464 -6.81 23.57 -20.59
C PRO A 464 -8.10 24.35 -20.31
N THR A 465 -9.12 24.18 -21.17
CA THR A 465 -10.43 24.80 -21.02
C THR A 465 -11.34 24.13 -19.99
N ASN A 466 -10.99 22.91 -19.56
CA ASN A 466 -11.75 22.17 -18.55
C ASN A 466 -11.36 22.63 -17.14
N VAL A 467 -11.91 23.76 -16.72
CA VAL A 467 -11.62 24.39 -15.42
C VAL A 467 -12.04 23.48 -14.26
N PHE A 468 -13.13 22.73 -14.40
CA PHE A 468 -13.60 21.80 -13.37
C PHE A 468 -12.55 20.73 -13.06
N MET A 469 -12.05 20.01 -14.08
CA MET A 469 -11.06 18.97 -13.88
C MET A 469 -9.72 19.50 -13.37
N ILE A 470 -9.27 20.67 -13.83
CA ILE A 470 -8.05 21.31 -13.35
C ILE A 470 -8.18 21.67 -11.86
N ASN A 471 -9.31 22.24 -11.44
CA ASN A 471 -9.57 22.55 -10.04
C ASN A 471 -9.70 21.27 -9.19
N PHE A 472 -10.36 20.24 -9.72
CA PHE A 472 -10.44 18.92 -9.07
C PHE A 472 -9.05 18.33 -8.82
N ILE A 473 -8.19 18.32 -9.86
CA ILE A 473 -6.82 17.79 -9.75
C ILE A 473 -6.04 18.62 -8.72
N ASN A 474 -6.08 19.93 -8.78
CA ASN A 474 -5.36 20.78 -7.83
C ASN A 474 -5.87 20.61 -6.40
N LYS A 475 -7.19 20.53 -6.21
CA LYS A 475 -7.80 20.45 -4.87
C LYS A 475 -7.72 19.06 -4.24
N PHE A 476 -7.81 17.99 -5.04
CA PHE A 476 -7.94 16.62 -4.53
C PHE A 476 -6.78 15.69 -4.87
N ILE A 477 -5.96 16.02 -5.86
CA ILE A 477 -4.86 15.12 -6.33
C ILE A 477 -3.49 15.66 -5.94
N PHE A 478 -3.31 16.99 -5.88
CA PHE A 478 -2.04 17.65 -5.56
C PHE A 478 -2.00 18.28 -4.16
N ILE A 479 -2.86 17.89 -3.24
CA ILE A 479 -2.85 18.47 -1.88
C ILE A 479 -1.51 18.19 -1.19
N ASP A 480 -0.94 19.24 -0.61
CA ASP A 480 0.22 19.15 0.28
C ASP A 480 -0.13 18.34 1.54
N GLU A 481 0.83 17.56 2.01
CA GLU A 481 0.72 16.66 3.17
C GLU A 481 0.30 17.36 4.48
N ASN A 482 0.28 18.69 4.50
CA ASN A 482 -0.01 19.52 5.67
C ASN A 482 -1.48 19.96 5.80
N SER A 483 -2.35 19.65 4.82
CA SER A 483 -3.75 20.05 4.89
C SER A 483 -4.59 19.02 5.66
N THR A 484 -5.20 19.44 6.77
CA THR A 484 -5.82 18.58 7.78
C THR A 484 -7.23 18.06 7.44
N GLU A 485 -7.87 18.49 6.36
CA GLU A 485 -9.31 18.29 6.20
C GLU A 485 -9.74 17.06 5.37
N TYR A 486 -8.87 16.46 4.50
CA TYR A 486 -9.29 15.36 3.61
C TYR A 486 -8.23 14.27 3.39
N THR A 487 -7.23 14.13 4.26
CA THR A 487 -5.96 13.45 4.01
C THR A 487 -5.97 11.92 4.00
N ASN A 488 -7.04 11.22 4.38
CA ASN A 488 -6.96 9.77 4.58
C ASN A 488 -7.14 8.90 3.33
N ASN A 489 -7.56 9.49 2.18
CA ASN A 489 -7.92 8.67 1.02
C ASN A 489 -7.07 8.91 -0.24
N GLN A 490 -6.19 9.91 -0.23
CA GLN A 490 -5.49 10.38 -1.45
C GLN A 490 -4.03 9.92 -1.55
N SER A 491 -3.47 9.42 -0.45
CA SER A 491 -2.09 8.95 -0.38
C SER A 491 -1.83 7.61 -1.13
N ASN A 492 -2.87 6.99 -1.67
CA ASN A 492 -2.79 5.62 -2.19
C ASN A 492 -2.44 5.52 -3.67
N ILE A 493 -2.05 6.62 -4.33
CA ILE A 493 -1.74 6.66 -5.76
C ILE A 493 -0.23 6.74 -5.94
N LEU A 494 0.37 5.71 -6.57
CA LEU A 494 1.82 5.65 -6.76
C LEU A 494 2.30 6.50 -7.95
N LEU A 495 1.65 6.42 -9.09
CA LEU A 495 2.01 7.15 -10.30
C LEU A 495 0.80 7.90 -10.85
N LYS A 496 0.95 9.19 -11.10
CA LYS A 496 -0.09 10.02 -11.71
C LYS A 496 0.34 10.44 -13.10
N ILE A 497 -0.51 10.20 -14.09
CA ILE A 497 -0.24 10.53 -15.49
C ILE A 497 -1.35 11.47 -16.00
N PHE A 498 -0.95 12.60 -16.53
CA PHE A 498 -1.84 13.59 -17.13
C PHE A 498 -1.59 13.64 -18.63
N GLU A 499 -2.61 13.38 -19.44
CA GLU A 499 -2.52 13.36 -20.90
C GLU A 499 -3.26 14.54 -21.51
N ILE A 500 -2.55 15.37 -22.27
CA ILE A 500 -3.07 16.53 -22.96
C ILE A 500 -2.94 16.32 -24.46
N ASN A 501 -4.04 16.52 -25.18
CA ASN A 501 -4.07 16.51 -26.63
C ASN A 501 -3.85 17.92 -27.16
N MET A 502 -2.66 18.20 -27.68
CA MET A 502 -2.34 19.45 -28.38
C MET A 502 -2.24 19.17 -29.88
N GLY A 503 -2.94 19.95 -30.68
CA GLY A 503 -2.85 19.82 -32.14
C GLY A 503 -1.42 20.13 -32.64
N SER A 504 -1.00 19.48 -33.71
CA SER A 504 0.32 19.72 -34.33
C SER A 504 0.52 21.21 -34.68
N LYS A 505 -0.53 21.89 -35.13
CA LYS A 505 -0.53 23.32 -35.42
C LYS A 505 -0.36 24.20 -34.18
N ASP A 506 -0.94 23.82 -33.06
CA ASP A 506 -0.85 24.55 -31.80
C ASP A 506 0.54 24.44 -31.18
N LEU A 507 1.18 23.26 -31.32
CA LEU A 507 2.57 23.05 -30.91
C LEU A 507 3.55 23.85 -31.81
N ILE A 508 3.32 23.86 -33.12
CA ILE A 508 4.18 24.55 -34.10
C ILE A 508 3.97 26.07 -34.03
N SER A 509 2.74 26.54 -34.03
CA SER A 509 2.44 27.98 -33.94
C SER A 509 2.78 28.58 -32.59
N SER A 510 2.64 27.76 -31.55
CA SER A 510 2.95 28.19 -30.19
C SER A 510 4.45 28.24 -29.89
N CYS A 511 5.32 27.53 -30.58
CA CYS A 511 6.78 27.61 -30.37
C CYS A 511 7.49 28.69 -31.22
N GLY A 512 6.79 29.41 -32.10
CA GLY A 512 7.38 30.50 -32.89
C GLY A 512 8.41 30.07 -33.94
N PHE A 513 8.51 28.79 -34.21
CA PHE A 513 9.42 28.22 -35.21
C PHE A 513 8.72 28.04 -36.54
N GLY A 514 9.39 28.46 -37.62
CA GLY A 514 8.92 28.30 -38.98
C GLY A 514 8.74 26.82 -39.37
N LYS A 515 8.24 26.57 -40.55
CA LYS A 515 7.74 25.30 -41.10
C LYS A 515 8.67 24.07 -41.00
N ASP A 516 9.87 24.18 -40.43
CA ASP A 516 10.85 23.08 -40.37
C ASP A 516 10.75 22.31 -39.05
N ASN A 517 10.27 21.09 -39.13
CA ASN A 517 10.18 20.12 -38.02
C ASN A 517 11.55 19.85 -37.34
N SER A 518 12.66 20.11 -38.02
CA SER A 518 14.02 19.94 -37.51
C SER A 518 14.39 20.89 -36.36
N SER A 519 13.82 22.11 -36.33
CA SER A 519 14.11 23.12 -35.30
C SER A 519 13.42 22.82 -33.97
N LEU A 520 12.24 22.22 -34.00
CA LEU A 520 11.58 21.70 -32.78
C LEU A 520 12.34 20.56 -32.15
N PHE A 521 12.90 19.68 -33.01
CA PHE A 521 13.74 18.56 -32.57
C PHE A 521 15.02 19.05 -31.87
N GLN A 522 15.68 20.08 -32.41
CA GLN A 522 16.86 20.67 -31.79
C GLN A 522 16.54 21.37 -30.48
N TYR A 523 15.41 22.08 -30.40
CA TYR A 523 15.00 22.78 -29.17
C TYR A 523 14.67 21.80 -28.04
N PHE A 524 13.96 20.72 -28.32
CA PHE A 524 13.67 19.68 -27.32
C PHE A 524 14.90 18.83 -26.96
N ASN A 525 15.87 18.67 -27.84
CA ASN A 525 17.15 18.02 -27.54
C ASN A 525 18.09 18.91 -26.71
N MET A 526 18.01 20.23 -26.84
CA MET A 526 18.76 21.18 -25.98
C MET A 526 18.18 21.27 -24.56
N CYS A 527 16.92 20.92 -24.37
CA CYS A 527 16.26 20.89 -23.08
C CYS A 527 16.56 19.62 -22.24
N ASN A 528 17.69 18.97 -22.43
CA ASN A 528 18.06 17.75 -21.69
C ASN A 528 18.39 17.98 -20.21
N ASP A 529 18.60 19.24 -19.77
CA ASP A 529 18.87 19.61 -18.37
C ASP A 529 17.81 20.59 -17.85
N PHE A 530 16.57 20.13 -17.74
CA PHE A 530 15.47 20.95 -17.22
C PHE A 530 15.55 21.10 -15.69
N GLN A 531 16.31 22.07 -15.25
CA GLN A 531 15.88 22.96 -14.19
C GLN A 531 15.06 24.09 -14.89
N TRP A 532 13.79 24.19 -14.55
CA TRP A 532 12.91 25.25 -15.06
C TRP A 532 13.54 26.62 -14.80
N LYS A 533 14.12 27.24 -15.83
CA LYS A 533 14.47 28.65 -15.78
C LYS A 533 13.22 29.40 -16.25
N ASP A 534 12.86 30.44 -15.52
CA ASP A 534 11.64 31.26 -15.76
C ASP A 534 11.55 31.85 -17.20
N ASN A 535 12.58 31.71 -18.00
CA ASN A 535 12.68 32.20 -19.39
C ASN A 535 12.34 31.15 -20.46
N ASP A 536 11.89 29.94 -20.09
CA ASP A 536 11.59 28.90 -21.06
C ASP A 536 10.30 29.20 -21.82
N ILE A 537 10.40 29.43 -23.14
CA ILE A 537 9.28 29.82 -24.03
C ILE A 537 8.11 28.82 -23.92
N LEU A 538 8.40 27.53 -23.76
CA LEU A 538 7.40 26.48 -23.63
C LEU A 538 6.70 26.57 -22.27
N PHE A 539 7.42 26.85 -21.21
CA PHE A 539 6.86 27.05 -19.88
C PHE A 539 5.96 28.30 -19.84
N GLN A 540 6.42 29.42 -20.37
CA GLN A 540 5.62 30.63 -20.44
C GLN A 540 4.33 30.45 -21.27
N LYS A 541 4.35 29.59 -22.29
CA LYS A 541 3.16 29.25 -23.07
C LYS A 541 2.23 28.30 -22.33
N MET A 542 2.82 27.32 -21.63
CA MET A 542 2.03 26.44 -20.76
C MET A 542 1.36 27.21 -19.62
N LEU A 543 2.02 28.27 -19.07
CA LEU A 543 1.44 29.17 -18.10
C LEU A 543 0.20 29.93 -18.61
N LYS A 544 0.06 30.14 -19.93
CA LYS A 544 -1.14 30.72 -20.52
C LYS A 544 -2.36 29.79 -20.48
N PHE A 545 -2.08 28.49 -20.46
CA PHE A 545 -3.11 27.44 -20.49
C PHE A 545 -3.39 26.83 -19.12
N PHE A 546 -2.37 26.73 -18.25
CA PHE A 546 -2.48 26.11 -16.94
C PHE A 546 -2.03 27.07 -15.84
N LYS A 547 -2.69 27.00 -14.69
CA LYS A 547 -2.26 27.74 -13.50
C LYS A 547 -0.89 27.25 -13.04
N ILE A 548 -0.09 28.15 -12.50
CA ILE A 548 1.25 27.86 -11.96
C ILE A 548 1.24 26.67 -10.99
N ASP A 549 0.21 26.59 -10.13
CA ASP A 549 0.07 25.55 -9.13
C ASP A 549 -0.05 24.13 -9.74
N PHE A 550 -0.68 24.00 -10.91
CA PHE A 550 -0.73 22.71 -11.62
C PHE A 550 0.66 22.31 -12.13
N LEU A 551 1.36 23.24 -12.79
CA LEU A 551 2.66 22.96 -13.41
C LEU A 551 3.78 22.68 -12.40
N LYS A 552 3.77 23.34 -11.24
CA LYS A 552 4.74 23.10 -10.15
C LYS A 552 4.69 21.69 -9.58
N ASN A 553 3.53 21.04 -9.68
CA ASN A 553 3.35 19.69 -9.17
C ASN A 553 3.75 18.58 -10.16
N ILE A 554 4.08 18.93 -11.42
CA ILE A 554 4.53 17.97 -12.42
C ILE A 554 6.03 17.72 -12.26
N ASP A 555 6.42 16.46 -12.19
CA ASP A 555 7.80 16.04 -11.98
C ASP A 555 8.53 15.76 -13.30
N CYS A 556 7.80 15.24 -14.31
CA CYS A 556 8.38 14.91 -15.60
C CYS A 556 7.45 15.31 -16.75
N PHE A 557 7.99 16.08 -17.70
CA PHE A 557 7.30 16.48 -18.91
C PHE A 557 7.75 15.61 -20.09
N CYS A 558 6.79 15.00 -20.76
CA CYS A 558 7.03 14.10 -21.90
C CYS A 558 6.31 14.63 -23.14
N VAL A 559 7.05 15.14 -24.10
CA VAL A 559 6.50 15.66 -25.33
C VAL A 559 6.64 14.63 -26.43
N PHE A 560 5.52 14.14 -26.96
CA PHE A 560 5.47 13.15 -28.02
C PHE A 560 5.54 13.78 -29.40
N ASN A 561 6.38 13.23 -30.25
CA ASN A 561 6.51 13.70 -31.64
C ASN A 561 5.33 13.26 -32.51
N VAL A 562 5.05 14.07 -33.54
CA VAL A 562 4.14 13.71 -34.62
C VAL A 562 4.71 12.51 -35.35
N LEU A 563 3.86 11.56 -35.72
CA LEU A 563 4.26 10.37 -36.51
C LEU A 563 4.36 10.74 -38.00
N SER A 564 5.53 10.52 -38.57
CA SER A 564 5.68 10.66 -40.04
C SER A 564 5.00 9.50 -40.78
N PRO A 565 4.66 9.65 -42.08
CA PRO A 565 4.07 8.58 -42.88
C PRO A 565 4.87 7.29 -42.82
N GLU A 566 6.19 7.38 -42.93
CA GLU A 566 7.09 6.22 -42.89
C GLU A 566 7.05 5.48 -41.54
N ILE A 567 6.87 6.23 -40.48
CA ILE A 567 6.71 5.67 -39.13
C ILE A 567 5.37 4.97 -38.98
N ILE A 568 4.31 5.56 -39.56
CA ILE A 568 2.96 5.00 -39.57
C ILE A 568 2.95 3.65 -40.30
N GLU A 569 3.62 3.54 -41.45
CA GLU A 569 3.77 2.30 -42.18
C GLU A 569 4.48 1.20 -41.36
N LYS A 570 5.56 1.55 -40.67
CA LYS A 570 6.29 0.61 -39.80
C LYS A 570 5.44 0.15 -38.63
N ILE A 571 4.67 1.06 -37.99
CA ILE A 571 3.74 0.72 -36.90
C ILE A 571 2.65 -0.25 -37.41
N PHE A 572 2.07 0.04 -38.58
CA PHE A 572 1.06 -0.81 -39.17
C PHE A 572 1.58 -2.23 -39.40
N MET A 573 2.75 -2.37 -40.03
CA MET A 573 3.36 -3.66 -40.32
C MET A 573 3.66 -4.45 -39.04
N ASN A 574 4.13 -3.77 -38.01
CA ASN A 574 4.42 -4.41 -36.73
C ASN A 574 3.13 -4.88 -36.00
N LEU A 575 2.10 -4.04 -35.99
CA LEU A 575 0.81 -4.40 -35.38
C LEU A 575 0.13 -5.53 -36.16
N LEU A 576 0.20 -5.49 -37.51
CA LEU A 576 -0.34 -6.54 -38.34
C LEU A 576 0.37 -7.87 -38.05
N LYS A 577 1.70 -7.86 -37.98
CA LYS A 577 2.49 -9.07 -37.69
C LYS A 577 2.07 -9.68 -36.35
N ILE A 578 2.01 -8.88 -35.26
CA ILE A 578 1.59 -9.36 -33.93
C ILE A 578 0.19 -9.99 -34.00
N LYS A 579 -0.75 -9.33 -34.69
CA LYS A 579 -2.12 -9.83 -34.79
C LYS A 579 -2.25 -11.09 -35.63
N MET A 580 -1.44 -11.21 -36.69
CA MET A 580 -1.40 -12.44 -37.48
C MET A 580 -0.82 -13.61 -36.68
N GLU A 581 0.26 -13.39 -35.91
CA GLU A 581 0.81 -14.41 -34.98
C GLU A 581 -0.22 -14.86 -33.94
N GLU A 582 -1.05 -13.94 -33.40
CA GLU A 582 -2.15 -14.31 -32.51
C GLU A 582 -3.18 -15.23 -33.19
N ILE A 583 -3.56 -14.93 -34.42
CA ILE A 583 -4.52 -15.74 -35.19
C ILE A 583 -3.91 -17.10 -35.60
N GLU A 584 -2.65 -17.10 -36.01
CA GLU A 584 -1.91 -18.34 -36.33
C GLU A 584 -1.91 -19.30 -35.15
N ASN A 585 -1.63 -18.77 -33.94
CA ASN A 585 -1.62 -19.56 -32.71
C ASN A 585 -3.04 -20.03 -32.30
N LYS A 586 -4.08 -19.21 -32.55
CA LYS A 586 -5.45 -19.51 -32.12
C LYS A 586 -6.12 -20.56 -33.06
N TYR A 587 -5.90 -20.46 -34.36
CA TYR A 587 -6.61 -21.27 -35.35
C TYR A 587 -5.72 -22.32 -36.04
N GLY A 588 -4.41 -22.37 -35.76
CA GLY A 588 -3.48 -23.31 -36.35
C GLY A 588 -3.22 -23.11 -37.88
N VAL A 589 -3.45 -21.89 -38.37
CA VAL A 589 -3.29 -21.51 -39.78
C VAL A 589 -1.98 -20.75 -39.98
N LYS A 590 -1.43 -20.71 -41.19
CA LYS A 590 -0.31 -19.81 -41.55
C LYS A 590 -0.82 -18.65 -42.38
N CYS A 591 -0.40 -17.43 -42.05
CA CYS A 591 -0.82 -16.21 -42.73
C CYS A 591 0.36 -15.58 -43.47
N LEU A 592 0.19 -15.40 -44.79
CA LEU A 592 1.14 -14.66 -45.63
C LEU A 592 0.50 -13.34 -46.04
N TYR A 593 1.25 -12.25 -46.03
CA TYR A 593 0.76 -10.94 -46.45
C TYR A 593 1.81 -10.23 -47.31
N ASP A 594 1.34 -9.51 -48.35
CA ASP A 594 2.18 -8.75 -49.25
C ASP A 594 2.43 -7.33 -48.71
N LYS A 595 3.62 -6.76 -48.94
CA LYS A 595 3.93 -5.36 -48.62
C LYS A 595 2.99 -4.36 -49.31
N LYS A 596 2.30 -4.77 -50.38
CA LYS A 596 1.28 -3.95 -51.08
C LYS A 596 0.10 -3.56 -50.19
N ILE A 597 -0.11 -4.25 -49.07
CA ILE A 597 -1.12 -3.90 -48.05
C ILE A 597 -0.91 -2.48 -47.50
N ILE A 598 0.32 -1.96 -47.50
CA ILE A 598 0.67 -0.59 -47.14
C ILE A 598 -0.08 0.47 -47.98
N LYS A 599 -0.51 0.16 -49.21
CA LYS A 599 -1.25 1.10 -50.04
C LYS A 599 -2.56 1.58 -49.41
N VAL A 600 -3.18 0.78 -48.57
CA VAL A 600 -4.36 1.19 -47.75
C VAL A 600 -4.08 2.45 -46.94
N LEU A 601 -2.87 2.55 -46.44
CA LEU A 601 -2.46 3.70 -45.65
C LEU A 601 -2.28 4.95 -46.49
N GLN A 602 -1.83 4.81 -47.75
CA GLN A 602 -1.60 5.94 -48.65
C GLN A 602 -2.91 6.61 -49.04
N GLU A 603 -3.99 5.85 -49.18
CA GLU A 603 -5.31 6.35 -49.56
C GLU A 603 -6.05 7.03 -48.37
N GLY A 604 -5.72 6.67 -47.14
CA GLY A 604 -6.31 7.27 -45.91
C GLY A 604 -5.46 8.38 -45.25
N TYR A 605 -4.43 8.91 -45.93
CA TYR A 605 -3.40 9.78 -45.35
C TYR A 605 -3.93 10.97 -44.57
N THR A 606 -4.96 11.65 -45.06
CA THR A 606 -5.58 12.82 -44.37
C THR A 606 -6.26 12.49 -43.07
N LEU A 607 -6.69 11.23 -42.88
CA LEU A 607 -7.30 10.75 -41.64
C LEU A 607 -6.23 10.37 -40.57
N TYR A 608 -5.05 9.91 -41.04
CA TYR A 608 -3.94 9.58 -40.16
C TYR A 608 -3.30 10.81 -39.50
N GLU A 609 -3.19 11.93 -40.24
CA GLU A 609 -2.69 13.20 -39.68
C GLU A 609 -3.50 13.64 -38.46
N LYS A 610 -4.80 13.37 -38.43
CA LYS A 610 -5.71 13.77 -37.37
C LYS A 610 -5.82 12.77 -36.22
N SER A 611 -5.69 11.47 -36.51
CA SER A 611 -6.03 10.40 -35.56
C SER A 611 -4.85 9.48 -35.19
N GLY A 612 -3.70 9.59 -35.85
CA GLY A 612 -2.48 8.83 -35.59
C GLY A 612 -2.67 7.30 -35.59
N ALA A 613 -1.89 6.60 -34.79
CA ALA A 613 -1.91 5.13 -34.71
C ALA A 613 -3.23 4.53 -34.20
N LYS A 614 -4.13 5.34 -33.63
CA LYS A 614 -5.44 4.85 -33.18
C LYS A 614 -6.31 4.40 -34.37
N PHE A 615 -6.22 5.09 -35.48
CA PHE A 615 -6.92 4.73 -36.70
C PHE A 615 -6.36 3.43 -37.32
N ILE A 616 -5.05 3.23 -37.25
CA ILE A 616 -4.39 1.98 -37.70
C ILE A 616 -4.96 0.76 -36.96
N LYS A 617 -5.08 0.82 -35.65
CA LYS A 617 -5.68 -0.27 -34.85
C LYS A 617 -7.11 -0.57 -35.29
N LYS A 618 -7.87 0.46 -35.63
CA LYS A 618 -9.26 0.32 -36.13
C LYS A 618 -9.30 -0.38 -37.45
N ILE A 619 -8.51 0.04 -38.46
CA ILE A 619 -8.44 -0.61 -39.78
C ILE A 619 -8.04 -2.08 -39.64
N ILE A 620 -6.95 -2.36 -38.92
CA ILE A 620 -6.50 -3.74 -38.74
C ILE A 620 -7.62 -4.60 -38.17
N LYS A 621 -8.35 -4.10 -37.15
CA LYS A 621 -9.41 -4.85 -36.52
C LYS A 621 -10.66 -5.03 -37.38
N GLU A 622 -11.15 -3.96 -38.00
CA GLU A 622 -12.45 -3.96 -38.66
C GLU A 622 -12.35 -4.46 -40.11
N GLU A 623 -11.25 -4.15 -40.80
CA GLU A 623 -11.13 -4.46 -42.23
C GLU A 623 -10.27 -5.69 -42.53
N ILE A 624 -9.38 -6.09 -41.62
CA ILE A 624 -8.51 -7.24 -41.83
C ILE A 624 -8.89 -8.41 -40.91
N ILE A 625 -8.85 -8.19 -39.62
CA ILE A 625 -9.01 -9.25 -38.60
C ILE A 625 -10.46 -9.78 -38.60
N GLY A 626 -11.45 -8.87 -38.49
CA GLY A 626 -12.87 -9.24 -38.40
C GLY A 626 -13.32 -10.11 -39.57
N PRO A 627 -13.16 -9.66 -40.84
CA PRO A 627 -13.53 -10.47 -42.00
C PRO A 627 -12.73 -11.78 -42.11
N PHE A 628 -11.46 -11.79 -41.70
CA PHE A 628 -10.64 -12.99 -41.73
C PHE A 628 -11.08 -14.02 -40.67
N GLU A 629 -11.37 -13.59 -39.42
CA GLU A 629 -11.92 -14.47 -38.39
C GLU A 629 -13.29 -15.04 -38.80
N GLU A 630 -14.18 -14.23 -39.40
CA GLU A 630 -15.45 -14.73 -39.93
C GLU A 630 -15.26 -15.83 -40.98
N LEU A 631 -14.28 -15.68 -41.88
CA LEU A 631 -13.94 -16.68 -42.87
C LEU A 631 -13.41 -17.97 -42.24
N LEU A 632 -12.54 -17.84 -41.24
CA LEU A 632 -11.99 -18.98 -40.51
C LEU A 632 -13.05 -19.74 -39.74
N ILE A 633 -14.00 -19.05 -39.07
CA ILE A 633 -15.11 -19.66 -38.34
C ILE A 633 -16.06 -20.43 -39.31
N LYS A 634 -16.35 -19.87 -40.46
CA LYS A 634 -17.18 -20.56 -41.46
C LYS A 634 -16.53 -21.87 -41.98
N ASN A 635 -15.22 -21.97 -41.94
CA ASN A 635 -14.45 -23.10 -42.45
C ASN A 635 -13.86 -24.00 -41.34
N GLU A 636 -14.36 -23.94 -40.11
CA GLU A 636 -13.78 -24.55 -38.91
C GLU A 636 -13.41 -26.04 -39.03
N LYS A 637 -14.12 -26.83 -39.84
CA LYS A 637 -13.86 -28.27 -39.96
C LYS A 637 -12.62 -28.65 -40.82
N SER A 638 -11.93 -27.70 -41.41
CA SER A 638 -10.82 -27.98 -42.36
C SER A 638 -9.58 -27.09 -42.20
N ASN A 639 -9.50 -26.28 -41.15
CA ASN A 639 -8.47 -25.21 -41.05
C ASN A 639 -7.07 -25.70 -40.61
N ALA A 640 -6.93 -26.88 -40.02
CA ALA A 640 -5.63 -27.37 -39.58
C ALA A 640 -4.66 -27.52 -40.75
N THR A 641 -3.57 -26.72 -40.73
CA THR A 641 -2.49 -26.73 -41.75
C THR A 641 -2.70 -25.93 -43.04
N LYS A 642 -3.75 -25.10 -43.12
CA LYS A 642 -3.96 -24.25 -44.32
C LYS A 642 -3.09 -22.99 -44.30
N ILE A 643 -2.72 -22.53 -45.50
CA ILE A 643 -1.96 -21.30 -45.69
C ILE A 643 -2.88 -20.28 -46.38
N PHE A 644 -3.08 -19.13 -45.72
CA PHE A 644 -3.86 -18.05 -46.30
C PHE A 644 -2.97 -16.87 -46.70
N LYS A 645 -3.25 -16.28 -47.87
CA LYS A 645 -2.60 -15.06 -48.35
C LYS A 645 -3.58 -13.91 -48.29
N ILE A 646 -3.19 -12.86 -47.58
CA ILE A 646 -3.95 -11.63 -47.46
C ILE A 646 -3.44 -10.65 -48.52
N MET A 647 -4.32 -10.21 -49.40
CA MET A 647 -4.02 -9.26 -50.48
C MET A 647 -4.97 -8.07 -50.40
N PHE A 648 -4.46 -6.89 -50.70
CA PHE A 648 -5.28 -5.69 -50.84
C PHE A 648 -5.59 -5.39 -52.31
N ASP A 649 -6.87 -5.26 -52.61
CA ASP A 649 -7.33 -4.86 -53.96
C ASP A 649 -7.59 -3.33 -53.95
N SER A 650 -6.69 -2.59 -54.59
CA SER A 650 -6.76 -1.14 -54.70
C SER A 650 -7.93 -0.61 -55.54
N LYS A 651 -8.55 -1.44 -56.37
CA LYS A 651 -9.73 -1.06 -57.17
C LYS A 651 -11.02 -1.16 -56.38
N LEU A 652 -11.13 -2.17 -55.52
CA LEU A 652 -12.32 -2.43 -54.71
C LEU A 652 -12.18 -1.88 -53.28
N LEU A 653 -11.00 -1.41 -52.91
CA LEU A 653 -10.65 -0.94 -51.52
C LEU A 653 -10.98 -1.99 -50.44
N LYS A 654 -10.78 -3.28 -50.77
CA LYS A 654 -11.10 -4.39 -49.88
C LYS A 654 -9.95 -5.37 -49.75
N PHE A 655 -9.94 -6.07 -48.62
CA PHE A 655 -9.00 -7.17 -48.40
C PHE A 655 -9.58 -8.48 -48.93
N ASN A 656 -8.79 -9.21 -49.71
CA ASN A 656 -9.12 -10.54 -50.21
C ASN A 656 -8.25 -11.58 -49.49
N PHE A 657 -8.89 -12.64 -49.02
CA PHE A 657 -8.25 -13.76 -48.34
C PHE A 657 -8.26 -14.98 -49.26
N VAL A 658 -7.09 -15.38 -49.75
CA VAL A 658 -6.97 -16.49 -50.71
C VAL A 658 -6.27 -17.67 -50.00
N GLU A 659 -6.91 -18.81 -50.00
CA GLU A 659 -6.31 -20.07 -49.57
C GLU A 659 -5.28 -20.53 -50.59
N ILE A 660 -4.04 -20.79 -50.18
CA ILE A 660 -2.98 -21.33 -51.02
C ILE A 660 -2.94 -22.84 -50.76
N PRO A 661 -3.12 -23.68 -51.82
CA PRO A 661 -2.95 -25.13 -51.68
C PRO A 661 -1.50 -25.43 -51.27
N LYS A 662 -1.30 -26.35 -50.33
CA LYS A 662 0.03 -26.87 -50.02
C LYS A 662 0.63 -27.43 -51.32
N MET A 663 1.74 -26.86 -51.76
CA MET A 663 2.60 -27.60 -52.71
C MET A 663 3.23 -28.71 -51.86
N ASP A 664 2.81 -29.96 -52.15
CA ASP A 664 3.49 -31.16 -51.66
C ASP A 664 4.92 -31.12 -52.21
N ASN A 665 5.91 -30.93 -51.34
CA ASN A 665 7.30 -31.20 -51.61
C ASN A 665 7.63 -32.61 -51.09
#